data_de20924d20b144de9e7b4036a5b4dc6f
#
_entry.id   de20924d20b144de9e7b4036a5b4dc6f
#
_cell.length_a   1.000
_cell.length_b   1.000
_cell.length_c   1.000
_cell.angle_alpha   90.00
_cell.angle_beta   90.00
_cell.angle_gamma   90.00
#
_symmetry.space_group_name_H-M   'P 1'
#
loop_
_entity.id
_entity.type
_entity.pdbx_description
1 polymer ?
#
loop_
_entity_poly.entity_id
_entity_poly.type
_entity_poly.pdbx_seq_one_letter_code
_entity_poly.pdbx_strand_id
1 'polypeptide(L)'
;MIGIMEKGSVKVHFKRWLSFLSLFGFVLLLSSSVLLGKSELDRHLNQDNADKKDLRSGPVLDDLQYLRKLSVDLIGRIPSEKEIKQFLKDPPKSRKALLVERLFEHERFADRWTAFLADMLRIRTNATGGGPLLAYVHQSISEDKPFDELARELISAQGRSRHLPAVGFILNDNADPMALTAATTQVFLGIRMQCAQCHDHPFDDWEQKDFYELASFFGKTRRVENRFSRTVYTTEVEENRVLWPPEREKPPVRKPVDASFPFLLEKFDEKPSHLTRLERKRAVESKSVSDARVTESLDSLLDETEATIEVASRKRAPGGFDPDADLKLLNASIDIKGDLYKASENRKELAKLVTHPRNRYFAQNFVNRLWAELMGRGIYEPVDDYSEYQTVSHPETLGFMRKEFVAVGYDLKEMIRLVVASDAYSRGRLDGKSPAKVRLQSELAFVAGTTRRMIGEALFDSIAVAGNLTDYKWPAGANEKTVMVRERVYLVDENAKKDKTDSPAKSPRVPVMQGQPAMKAQGGGYDLEKSIALDFGALLSRNEVKNEIKSMRMRSNEELEAMKMAKMNSQPRRRGKYKYVYKEQTVDDNPRYSSSFRMATPAAPDHFLRIFGQPGRDRLGDFRNSEASMRQALMMLNGKLTHEAARVGPNESIHELLKGIDRDFPRAVRQTYLSLFTREPSKQETKEGLSLLDASPLEGMADLRWAMLNSHEFKFIP
;
A
#
# COMPACT_ATOMS: atom_id res chain seq x y z
N MET A 1 29.33 42.82 32.52
CA MET A 1 28.18 41.91 32.42
C MET A 1 27.26 42.43 31.35
N ILE A 2 27.43 42.05 30.11
CA ILE A 2 26.58 42.40 29.00
C ILE A 2 26.31 41.11 28.24
N GLY A 3 25.03 40.79 28.10
CA GLY A 3 24.58 39.48 27.61
C GLY A 3 24.79 39.30 26.11
N ILE A 4 25.08 38.07 25.76
CA ILE A 4 25.10 37.56 24.39
C ILE A 4 23.68 37.15 24.03
N MET A 5 23.02 37.91 23.15
CA MET A 5 21.72 37.55 22.57
C MET A 5 21.88 36.79 21.25
N GLU A 6 21.13 35.72 21.16
CA GLU A 6 20.94 34.75 20.11
C GLU A 6 20.89 35.31 18.68
N LYS A 7 21.77 34.80 17.82
CA LYS A 7 21.74 34.98 16.36
C LYS A 7 21.16 33.75 15.61
N GLY A 8 20.49 32.82 16.30
CA GLY A 8 20.01 31.56 15.71
C GLY A 8 18.60 31.59 15.10
N SER A 9 17.73 32.47 15.57
CA SER A 9 16.29 32.41 15.23
C SER A 9 15.92 33.07 13.88
N VAL A 10 16.67 34.05 13.42
CA VAL A 10 16.30 34.82 12.20
C VAL A 10 16.61 34.10 10.91
N LYS A 11 17.62 33.21 10.87
CA LYS A 11 17.98 32.46 9.65
C LYS A 11 16.98 31.33 9.30
N VAL A 12 16.30 30.75 10.27
CA VAL A 12 15.33 29.68 10.04
C VAL A 12 14.02 30.21 9.44
N HIS A 13 13.59 31.40 9.86
CA HIS A 13 12.39 32.04 9.31
C HIS A 13 12.59 32.58 7.88
N PHE A 14 13.79 33.04 7.55
CA PHE A 14 14.09 33.55 6.21
C PHE A 14 14.19 32.42 5.16
N LYS A 15 14.75 31.24 5.51
CA LYS A 15 14.75 30.06 4.64
C LYS A 15 13.33 29.51 4.40
N ARG A 16 12.47 29.53 5.40
CA ARG A 16 11.05 29.15 5.24
C ARG A 16 10.29 30.12 4.34
N TRP A 17 10.61 31.41 4.37
CA TRP A 17 9.95 32.43 3.53
C TRP A 17 10.39 32.35 2.06
N LEU A 18 11.66 32.06 1.78
CA LEU A 18 12.14 31.81 0.42
C LEU A 18 11.59 30.51 -0.16
N SER A 19 11.44 29.46 0.63
CA SER A 19 10.77 28.22 0.21
C SER A 19 9.30 28.44 -0.10
N PHE A 20 8.60 29.32 0.64
CA PHE A 20 7.22 29.69 0.35
C PHE A 20 7.05 30.48 -0.95
N LEU A 21 7.99 31.40 -1.26
CA LEU A 21 7.96 32.17 -2.50
C LEU A 21 8.35 31.37 -3.74
N SER A 22 9.27 30.41 -3.62
CA SER A 22 9.61 29.48 -4.70
C SER A 22 8.48 28.46 -4.95
N LEU A 23 7.80 28.00 -3.89
CA LEU A 23 6.63 27.13 -4.00
C LEU A 23 5.45 27.86 -4.68
N PHE A 24 5.22 29.14 -4.34
CA PHE A 24 4.15 29.94 -4.94
C PHE A 24 4.41 30.27 -6.42
N GLY A 25 5.67 30.52 -6.81
CA GLY A 25 6.07 30.72 -8.21
C GLY A 25 6.00 29.43 -9.03
N PHE A 26 6.33 28.29 -8.43
CA PHE A 26 6.26 26.96 -9.06
C PHE A 26 4.80 26.50 -9.22
N VAL A 27 3.93 26.76 -8.24
CA VAL A 27 2.48 26.51 -8.30
C VAL A 27 1.79 27.32 -9.40
N LEU A 28 2.22 28.57 -9.65
CA LEU A 28 1.67 29.40 -10.73
C LEU A 28 2.11 28.94 -12.14
N LEU A 29 3.31 28.36 -12.28
CA LEU A 29 3.78 27.80 -13.55
C LEU A 29 3.20 26.40 -13.83
N LEU A 30 2.95 25.60 -12.76
CA LEU A 30 2.28 24.31 -12.87
C LEU A 30 0.76 24.47 -13.12
N SER A 31 0.12 25.50 -12.57
CA SER A 31 -1.31 25.75 -12.79
C SER A 31 -1.66 26.07 -14.24
N SER A 32 -0.75 26.65 -15.01
CA SER A 32 -0.98 26.89 -16.44
C SER A 32 -0.89 25.61 -17.30
N SER A 33 -0.01 24.68 -16.96
CA SER A 33 0.10 23.38 -17.68
C SER A 33 -1.05 22.41 -17.32
N VAL A 34 -1.52 22.44 -16.07
CA VAL A 34 -2.65 21.63 -15.60
C VAL A 34 -3.98 22.12 -16.17
N LEU A 35 -4.19 23.42 -16.32
CA LEU A 35 -5.38 23.98 -16.99
C LEU A 35 -5.44 23.60 -18.48
N LEU A 36 -4.29 23.58 -19.18
CA LEU A 36 -4.23 23.06 -20.56
C LEU A 36 -4.53 21.55 -20.61
N GLY A 37 -4.01 20.76 -19.66
CA GLY A 37 -4.23 19.33 -19.58
C GLY A 37 -5.68 18.93 -19.33
N LYS A 38 -6.42 19.69 -18.49
CA LYS A 38 -7.85 19.48 -18.26
C LYS A 38 -8.66 19.61 -19.53
N SER A 39 -8.46 20.68 -20.29
CA SER A 39 -9.19 20.92 -21.53
C SER A 39 -8.84 19.86 -22.60
N GLU A 40 -7.61 19.37 -22.64
CA GLU A 40 -7.16 18.35 -23.58
C GLU A 40 -7.77 16.97 -23.24
N LEU A 41 -7.79 16.55 -21.99
CA LEU A 41 -8.42 15.29 -21.58
C LEU A 41 -9.91 15.29 -21.89
N ASP A 42 -10.63 16.35 -21.54
CA ASP A 42 -12.05 16.50 -21.81
C ASP A 42 -12.32 16.58 -23.32
N ARG A 43 -11.42 17.18 -24.11
CA ARG A 43 -11.52 17.22 -25.57
C ARG A 43 -11.45 15.83 -26.18
N HIS A 44 -10.46 15.01 -25.78
CA HIS A 44 -10.33 13.63 -26.26
C HIS A 44 -11.53 12.77 -25.86
N LEU A 45 -12.01 12.92 -24.62
CA LEU A 45 -13.18 12.21 -24.14
C LEU A 45 -14.44 12.58 -24.94
N ASN A 46 -14.63 13.86 -25.28
CA ASN A 46 -15.72 14.33 -26.14
C ASN A 46 -15.57 13.81 -27.58
N GLN A 47 -14.34 13.71 -28.09
CA GLN A 47 -14.07 13.11 -29.40
C GLN A 47 -14.48 11.64 -29.45
N ASP A 48 -14.09 10.84 -28.46
CA ASP A 48 -14.50 9.43 -28.33
C ASP A 48 -16.00 9.23 -28.15
N ASN A 49 -16.72 10.28 -27.73
CA ASN A 49 -18.17 10.25 -27.52
C ASN A 49 -18.97 10.89 -28.69
N ALA A 50 -18.31 11.44 -29.72
CA ALA A 50 -18.96 12.24 -30.75
C ALA A 50 -20.07 11.48 -31.48
N ASP A 51 -19.89 10.18 -31.75
CA ASP A 51 -20.83 9.34 -32.46
C ASP A 51 -21.89 8.67 -31.56
N LYS A 52 -21.79 8.82 -30.24
CA LYS A 52 -22.68 8.21 -29.26
C LYS A 52 -23.96 9.06 -29.13
N LYS A 53 -25.11 8.48 -29.39
CA LYS A 53 -26.42 9.15 -29.31
C LYS A 53 -27.01 9.02 -27.88
N ASP A 54 -27.93 9.92 -27.57
CA ASP A 54 -28.73 9.91 -26.33
C ASP A 54 -27.94 10.01 -25.04
N LEU A 55 -26.70 10.55 -25.07
CA LEU A 55 -25.93 10.80 -23.87
C LEU A 55 -26.49 12.01 -23.10
N ARG A 56 -26.56 11.87 -21.77
CA ARG A 56 -26.91 12.97 -20.86
C ARG A 56 -25.80 13.18 -19.85
N SER A 57 -25.34 14.42 -19.73
CA SER A 57 -24.37 14.75 -18.70
C SER A 57 -25.00 14.69 -17.32
N GLY A 58 -24.31 14.04 -16.39
CA GLY A 58 -24.66 14.07 -14.98
C GLY A 58 -24.53 15.49 -14.38
N PRO A 59 -25.21 15.78 -13.26
CA PRO A 59 -25.04 17.05 -12.57
C PRO A 59 -23.60 17.22 -12.14
N VAL A 60 -23.11 18.46 -12.09
CA VAL A 60 -21.82 18.76 -11.47
C VAL A 60 -21.96 18.58 -9.97
N LEU A 61 -21.04 17.87 -9.35
CA LEU A 61 -20.99 17.70 -7.91
C LEU A 61 -20.84 19.07 -7.22
N ASP A 62 -21.60 19.27 -6.15
CA ASP A 62 -21.39 20.43 -5.29
C ASP A 62 -20.02 20.34 -4.55
N ASP A 63 -19.63 21.42 -3.93
CA ASP A 63 -18.31 21.52 -3.29
C ASP A 63 -18.10 20.49 -2.19
N LEU A 64 -19.12 20.17 -1.38
CA LEU A 64 -19.03 19.19 -0.30
C LEU A 64 -19.03 17.75 -0.81
N GLN A 65 -19.83 17.45 -1.83
CA GLN A 65 -19.80 16.17 -2.53
C GLN A 65 -18.43 15.92 -3.20
N TYR A 66 -17.88 16.97 -3.84
CA TYR A 66 -16.54 16.91 -4.42
C TYR A 66 -15.46 16.68 -3.34
N LEU A 67 -15.53 17.42 -2.21
CA LEU A 67 -14.64 17.20 -1.07
C LEU A 67 -14.69 15.75 -0.58
N ARG A 68 -15.90 15.19 -0.39
CA ARG A 68 -16.08 13.80 0.04
C ARG A 68 -15.46 12.81 -0.93
N LYS A 69 -15.81 12.93 -2.22
CA LYS A 69 -15.30 12.06 -3.28
C LYS A 69 -13.77 12.08 -3.33
N LEU A 70 -13.21 13.27 -3.41
CA LEU A 70 -11.76 13.43 -3.53
C LEU A 70 -11.01 12.94 -2.27
N SER A 71 -11.55 13.19 -1.07
CA SER A 71 -10.93 12.70 0.17
C SER A 71 -10.92 11.18 0.23
N VAL A 72 -12.01 10.51 -0.14
CA VAL A 72 -12.04 9.04 -0.16
C VAL A 72 -11.08 8.48 -1.23
N ASP A 73 -11.01 9.11 -2.40
CA ASP A 73 -10.14 8.64 -3.48
C ASP A 73 -8.65 8.87 -3.18
N LEU A 74 -8.27 10.01 -2.59
CA LEU A 74 -6.86 10.35 -2.39
C LEU A 74 -6.29 9.94 -1.03
N ILE A 75 -7.09 10.00 0.05
CA ILE A 75 -6.60 9.70 1.42
C ILE A 75 -7.36 8.55 2.09
N GLY A 76 -8.23 7.85 1.33
CA GLY A 76 -8.88 6.61 1.76
C GLY A 76 -9.88 6.76 2.90
N ARG A 77 -10.48 7.94 3.12
CA ARG A 77 -11.52 8.16 4.12
C ARG A 77 -12.34 9.42 3.83
N ILE A 78 -13.49 9.52 4.46
CA ILE A 78 -14.26 10.77 4.46
C ILE A 78 -13.47 11.90 5.15
N PRO A 79 -13.75 13.17 4.79
CA PRO A 79 -13.10 14.30 5.44
C PRO A 79 -13.54 14.42 6.90
N SER A 80 -12.62 14.79 7.77
CA SER A 80 -12.90 15.14 9.16
C SER A 80 -13.58 16.51 9.25
N GLU A 81 -14.21 16.79 10.38
CA GLU A 81 -14.85 18.10 10.63
C GLU A 81 -13.89 19.27 10.46
N LYS A 82 -12.63 19.11 10.87
CA LYS A 82 -11.57 20.13 10.71
C LYS A 82 -11.28 20.40 9.23
N GLU A 83 -11.18 19.37 8.42
CA GLU A 83 -10.93 19.46 6.98
C GLU A 83 -12.12 20.08 6.24
N ILE A 84 -13.36 19.75 6.61
CA ILE A 84 -14.56 20.39 6.08
C ILE A 84 -14.56 21.91 6.38
N LYS A 85 -14.30 22.27 7.64
CA LYS A 85 -14.20 23.68 8.04
C LYS A 85 -13.09 24.43 7.31
N GLN A 86 -11.95 23.78 7.10
CA GLN A 86 -10.84 24.38 6.35
C GLN A 86 -11.20 24.59 4.88
N PHE A 87 -11.78 23.58 4.23
CA PHE A 87 -12.20 23.66 2.84
C PHE A 87 -13.23 24.76 2.60
N LEU A 88 -14.19 24.93 3.50
CA LEU A 88 -15.21 25.99 3.40
C LEU A 88 -14.64 27.41 3.59
N LYS A 89 -13.50 27.56 4.27
CA LYS A 89 -12.78 28.83 4.40
C LYS A 89 -11.99 29.21 3.16
N ASP A 90 -11.61 28.23 2.33
CA ASP A 90 -10.84 28.48 1.12
C ASP A 90 -11.67 29.31 0.11
N PRO A 91 -11.04 30.18 -0.69
CA PRO A 91 -11.74 30.99 -1.70
C PRO A 91 -12.47 30.08 -2.71
N PRO A 92 -13.77 30.32 -3.02
CA PRO A 92 -14.58 29.44 -3.88
C PRO A 92 -13.95 29.08 -5.23
N LYS A 93 -13.26 30.05 -5.87
CA LYS A 93 -12.65 29.85 -7.20
C LYS A 93 -11.45 28.91 -7.19
N SER A 94 -10.70 28.83 -6.10
CA SER A 94 -9.45 28.06 -5.99
C SER A 94 -9.54 26.86 -5.02
N ARG A 95 -10.66 26.74 -4.27
CA ARG A 95 -10.77 25.74 -3.20
C ARG A 95 -10.56 24.29 -3.67
N LYS A 96 -11.03 23.94 -4.87
CA LYS A 96 -10.85 22.59 -5.44
C LYS A 96 -9.37 22.32 -5.74
N ALA A 97 -8.66 23.25 -6.35
CA ALA A 97 -7.23 23.11 -6.61
C ALA A 97 -6.41 23.08 -5.31
N LEU A 98 -6.71 23.96 -4.36
CA LEU A 98 -6.06 23.96 -3.04
C LEU A 98 -6.31 22.65 -2.27
N LEU A 99 -7.49 22.07 -2.42
CA LEU A 99 -7.82 20.78 -1.82
C LEU A 99 -6.96 19.67 -2.40
N VAL A 100 -6.79 19.59 -3.72
CA VAL A 100 -5.96 18.58 -4.38
C VAL A 100 -4.53 18.61 -3.83
N GLU A 101 -3.90 19.78 -3.79
CA GLU A 101 -2.53 19.93 -3.28
C GLU A 101 -2.44 19.57 -1.79
N ARG A 102 -3.41 19.97 -0.97
CA ARG A 102 -3.46 19.63 0.46
C ARG A 102 -3.57 18.13 0.68
N LEU A 103 -4.34 17.42 -0.15
CA LEU A 103 -4.50 15.98 -0.05
C LEU A 103 -3.26 15.22 -0.55
N PHE A 104 -2.50 15.76 -1.49
CA PHE A 104 -1.22 15.18 -1.90
C PHE A 104 -0.14 15.26 -0.81
N GLU A 105 -0.17 16.31 0.01
CA GLU A 105 0.73 16.49 1.15
C GLU A 105 0.25 15.75 2.41
N HIS A 106 -0.96 15.22 2.39
CA HIS A 106 -1.53 14.53 3.55
C HIS A 106 -0.84 13.16 3.74
N GLU A 107 -0.43 12.84 4.99
CA GLU A 107 0.26 11.60 5.33
C GLU A 107 -0.44 10.31 4.84
N ARG A 108 -1.77 10.34 4.77
CA ARG A 108 -2.60 9.22 4.30
C ARG A 108 -2.62 9.05 2.79
N PHE A 109 -2.09 9.99 2.02
CA PHE A 109 -1.97 9.82 0.57
C PHE A 109 -1.12 8.59 0.25
N ALA A 110 0.06 8.51 0.84
CA ALA A 110 0.92 7.36 0.65
C ALA A 110 0.27 6.05 1.15
N ASP A 111 -0.42 6.07 2.28
CA ASP A 111 -1.15 4.91 2.80
C ASP A 111 -2.17 4.38 1.79
N ARG A 112 -3.03 5.27 1.27
CA ARG A 112 -4.09 4.92 0.31
C ARG A 112 -3.53 4.35 -1.00
N TRP A 113 -2.54 5.00 -1.57
CA TRP A 113 -1.96 4.60 -2.86
C TRP A 113 -1.01 3.40 -2.72
N THR A 114 -0.47 3.15 -1.53
CA THR A 114 0.19 1.88 -1.22
C THR A 114 -0.78 0.70 -1.32
N ALA A 115 -2.02 0.84 -0.87
CA ALA A 115 -3.00 -0.23 -1.02
C ALA A 115 -3.32 -0.53 -2.50
N PHE A 116 -3.42 0.51 -3.35
CA PHE A 116 -3.59 0.36 -4.79
C PHE A 116 -2.44 -0.42 -5.44
N LEU A 117 -1.19 0.00 -5.16
CA LEU A 117 -0.02 -0.71 -5.68
C LEU A 117 0.15 -2.09 -5.05
N ALA A 118 -0.24 -2.28 -3.79
CA ALA A 118 -0.17 -3.58 -3.13
C ALA A 118 -1.15 -4.59 -3.74
N ASP A 119 -2.32 -4.16 -4.20
CA ASP A 119 -3.24 -5.00 -4.97
C ASP A 119 -2.65 -5.35 -6.34
N MET A 120 -2.16 -4.35 -7.06
CA MET A 120 -1.54 -4.53 -8.36
C MET A 120 -0.32 -5.46 -8.32
N LEU A 121 0.58 -5.26 -7.35
CA LEU A 121 1.82 -6.03 -7.16
C LEU A 121 1.62 -7.33 -6.37
N ARG A 122 0.41 -7.64 -5.93
CA ARG A 122 0.06 -8.81 -5.11
C ARG A 122 0.88 -8.91 -3.81
N ILE A 123 1.14 -7.79 -3.14
CA ILE A 123 1.97 -7.76 -1.94
C ILE A 123 1.24 -8.43 -0.78
N ARG A 124 1.89 -9.43 -0.16
CA ARG A 124 1.40 -10.17 1.00
C ARG A 124 2.39 -10.04 2.15
N THR A 125 2.02 -9.38 3.23
CA THR A 125 2.91 -9.15 4.38
C THR A 125 3.33 -10.45 5.09
N ASN A 126 2.57 -11.52 4.93
CA ASN A 126 2.88 -12.86 5.44
C ASN A 126 3.78 -13.69 4.51
N ALA A 127 4.04 -13.23 3.28
CA ALA A 127 4.98 -13.86 2.37
C ALA A 127 6.43 -13.42 2.68
N THR A 128 7.39 -14.22 2.21
CA THR A 128 8.82 -13.91 2.37
C THR A 128 9.16 -12.59 1.73
N GLY A 129 9.66 -11.63 2.51
CA GLY A 129 10.00 -10.28 2.04
C GLY A 129 8.81 -9.34 1.82
N GLY A 130 7.57 -9.79 2.05
CA GLY A 130 6.38 -9.00 1.74
C GLY A 130 6.18 -7.78 2.65
N GLY A 131 6.49 -7.88 3.94
CA GLY A 131 6.44 -6.72 4.86
C GLY A 131 7.40 -5.60 4.45
N PRO A 132 8.70 -5.88 4.30
CA PRO A 132 9.67 -4.89 3.78
C PRO A 132 9.28 -4.33 2.40
N LEU A 133 8.76 -5.16 1.49
CA LEU A 133 8.30 -4.72 0.18
C LEU A 133 7.14 -3.72 0.31
N LEU A 134 6.16 -3.99 1.18
CA LEU A 134 5.05 -3.06 1.43
C LEU A 134 5.55 -1.71 1.94
N ALA A 135 6.46 -1.73 2.92
CA ALA A 135 7.06 -0.52 3.47
C ALA A 135 7.88 0.26 2.42
N TYR A 136 8.59 -0.45 1.55
CA TYR A 136 9.35 0.15 0.45
C TYR A 136 8.44 0.83 -0.58
N VAL A 137 7.34 0.19 -0.97
CA VAL A 137 6.35 0.80 -1.87
C VAL A 137 5.73 2.05 -1.23
N HIS A 138 5.41 1.98 0.07
CA HIS A 138 4.91 3.14 0.80
C HIS A 138 5.92 4.30 0.81
N GLN A 139 7.19 4.02 1.09
CA GLN A 139 8.27 5.01 1.04
C GLN A 139 8.41 5.60 -0.37
N SER A 140 8.40 4.76 -1.42
CA SER A 140 8.51 5.20 -2.81
C SER A 140 7.39 6.18 -3.20
N ILE A 141 6.15 5.95 -2.74
CA ILE A 141 5.04 6.87 -2.97
C ILE A 141 5.22 8.16 -2.16
N SER A 142 5.68 8.07 -0.90
CA SER A 142 5.92 9.24 -0.05
C SER A 142 7.02 10.15 -0.58
N GLU A 143 7.99 9.59 -1.29
CA GLU A 143 9.13 10.28 -1.92
C GLU A 143 8.87 10.66 -3.39
N ASP A 144 7.63 10.48 -3.87
CA ASP A 144 7.21 10.77 -5.25
C ASP A 144 8.09 10.06 -6.32
N LYS A 145 8.54 8.82 -6.01
CA LYS A 145 9.36 8.03 -6.92
C LYS A 145 8.59 7.74 -8.22
N PRO A 146 9.18 8.01 -9.41
CA PRO A 146 8.58 7.68 -10.69
C PRO A 146 8.25 6.19 -10.81
N PHE A 147 7.07 5.88 -11.37
CA PHE A 147 6.60 4.49 -11.45
C PHE A 147 7.50 3.59 -12.31
N ASP A 148 8.16 4.13 -13.34
CA ASP A 148 9.12 3.38 -14.17
C ASP A 148 10.40 3.03 -13.39
N GLU A 149 10.85 3.88 -12.47
CA GLU A 149 11.98 3.58 -11.58
C GLU A 149 11.59 2.50 -10.56
N LEU A 150 10.42 2.64 -9.91
CA LEU A 150 9.90 1.61 -9.02
C LEU A 150 9.81 0.26 -9.73
N ALA A 151 9.24 0.20 -10.92
CA ALA A 151 9.11 -1.03 -11.70
C ALA A 151 10.48 -1.64 -12.05
N ARG A 152 11.46 -0.80 -12.47
CA ARG A 152 12.84 -1.24 -12.75
C ARG A 152 13.50 -1.86 -11.53
N GLU A 153 13.37 -1.22 -10.38
CA GLU A 153 13.94 -1.72 -9.12
C GLU A 153 13.30 -3.04 -8.70
N LEU A 154 11.98 -3.18 -8.84
CA LEU A 154 11.26 -4.43 -8.50
C LEU A 154 11.68 -5.60 -9.39
N ILE A 155 11.80 -5.41 -10.69
CA ILE A 155 12.16 -6.47 -11.66
C ILE A 155 13.63 -6.85 -11.51
N SER A 156 14.53 -5.89 -11.32
CA SER A 156 15.99 -6.11 -11.27
C SER A 156 16.52 -6.43 -9.88
N ALA A 157 15.71 -6.28 -8.81
CA ALA A 157 16.14 -6.43 -7.43
C ALA A 157 16.74 -7.81 -7.12
N GLN A 158 17.79 -7.83 -6.30
CA GLN A 158 18.49 -9.04 -5.89
C GLN A 158 19.07 -8.90 -4.48
N GLY A 159 19.44 -10.03 -3.88
CA GLY A 159 20.02 -10.06 -2.55
C GLY A 159 18.98 -10.35 -1.46
N ARG A 160 19.13 -9.74 -0.29
CA ARG A 160 18.27 -9.98 0.87
C ARG A 160 17.16 -8.94 0.97
N SER A 161 15.92 -9.37 1.22
CA SER A 161 14.77 -8.48 1.34
C SER A 161 14.88 -7.42 2.46
N ARG A 162 15.67 -7.67 3.50
CA ARG A 162 15.91 -6.69 4.56
C ARG A 162 16.87 -5.56 4.15
N HIS A 163 17.78 -5.81 3.22
CA HIS A 163 18.72 -4.81 2.71
C HIS A 163 18.19 -4.13 1.44
N LEU A 164 17.49 -4.91 0.63
CA LEU A 164 16.89 -4.49 -0.63
C LEU A 164 15.43 -4.95 -0.64
N PRO A 165 14.51 -4.18 -0.04
CA PRO A 165 13.11 -4.55 0.12
C PRO A 165 12.41 -4.91 -1.21
N ALA A 166 12.81 -4.28 -2.31
CA ALA A 166 12.30 -4.54 -3.66
C ALA A 166 12.42 -6.03 -4.08
N VAL A 167 13.40 -6.77 -3.52
CA VAL A 167 13.56 -8.23 -3.74
C VAL A 167 12.31 -9.02 -3.33
N GLY A 168 11.49 -8.46 -2.45
CA GLY A 168 10.22 -9.06 -2.05
C GLY A 168 9.31 -9.38 -3.25
N PHE A 169 9.39 -8.60 -4.35
CA PHE A 169 8.65 -8.90 -5.59
C PHE A 169 9.08 -10.25 -6.21
N ILE A 170 10.37 -10.50 -6.29
CA ILE A 170 10.92 -11.76 -6.82
C ILE A 170 10.63 -12.94 -5.87
N LEU A 171 10.73 -12.70 -4.55
CA LEU A 171 10.50 -13.71 -3.53
C LEU A 171 9.01 -14.08 -3.35
N ASN A 172 8.10 -13.20 -3.73
CA ASN A 172 6.66 -13.44 -3.65
C ASN A 172 6.23 -14.69 -4.45
N ASP A 173 6.90 -14.94 -5.55
CA ASP A 173 6.71 -16.10 -6.42
C ASP A 173 7.89 -17.12 -6.32
N ASN A 174 8.62 -17.13 -5.19
CA ASN A 174 9.72 -18.04 -4.90
C ASN A 174 10.85 -18.05 -5.95
N ALA A 175 11.03 -16.97 -6.68
CA ALA A 175 11.94 -16.85 -7.82
C ALA A 175 11.67 -17.93 -8.91
N ASP A 176 10.41 -18.34 -9.08
CA ASP A 176 10.00 -19.22 -10.17
C ASP A 176 9.92 -18.46 -11.48
N PRO A 177 10.66 -18.86 -12.55
CA PRO A 177 10.69 -18.10 -13.80
C PRO A 177 9.34 -17.96 -14.48
N MET A 178 8.50 -19.02 -14.46
CA MET A 178 7.20 -18.99 -15.12
C MET A 178 6.21 -18.09 -14.39
N ALA A 179 6.17 -18.21 -13.06
CA ALA A 179 5.32 -17.36 -12.23
C ALA A 179 5.73 -15.87 -12.30
N LEU A 180 7.05 -15.58 -12.29
CA LEU A 180 7.56 -14.22 -12.42
C LEU A 180 7.28 -13.63 -13.80
N THR A 181 7.33 -14.42 -14.86
CA THR A 181 6.97 -14.00 -16.22
C THR A 181 5.50 -13.63 -16.29
N ALA A 182 4.62 -14.52 -15.86
CA ALA A 182 3.18 -14.26 -15.84
C ALA A 182 2.84 -13.03 -14.96
N ALA A 183 3.51 -12.89 -13.80
CA ALA A 183 3.34 -11.72 -12.94
C ALA A 183 3.84 -10.44 -13.61
N THR A 184 5.01 -10.45 -14.23
CA THR A 184 5.61 -9.26 -14.86
C THR A 184 4.77 -8.77 -16.04
N THR A 185 4.31 -9.67 -16.91
CA THR A 185 3.47 -9.29 -18.06
C THR A 185 2.11 -8.75 -17.62
N GLN A 186 1.45 -9.41 -16.69
CA GLN A 186 0.12 -8.98 -16.24
C GLN A 186 0.17 -7.71 -15.37
N VAL A 187 1.15 -7.59 -14.46
CA VAL A 187 1.28 -6.45 -13.57
C VAL A 187 1.75 -5.20 -14.31
N PHE A 188 2.82 -5.30 -15.10
CA PHE A 188 3.44 -4.12 -15.70
C PHE A 188 2.97 -3.85 -17.13
N LEU A 189 2.64 -4.88 -17.90
CA LEU A 189 2.23 -4.71 -19.30
C LEU A 189 0.71 -4.86 -19.51
N GLY A 190 -0.01 -5.40 -18.50
CA GLY A 190 -1.45 -5.61 -18.61
C GLY A 190 -1.82 -6.71 -19.61
N ILE A 191 -1.00 -7.74 -19.74
CA ILE A 191 -1.20 -8.85 -20.68
C ILE A 191 -1.14 -10.16 -19.92
N ARG A 192 -2.17 -10.97 -20.01
CA ARG A 192 -2.27 -12.28 -19.36
C ARG A 192 -1.65 -13.38 -20.22
N MET A 193 -0.33 -13.47 -20.25
CA MET A 193 0.38 -14.51 -20.99
C MET A 193 0.38 -15.89 -20.32
N GLN A 194 -0.23 -16.07 -19.16
CA GLN A 194 -0.15 -17.33 -18.40
C GLN A 194 -0.65 -18.54 -19.19
N CYS A 195 -1.64 -18.37 -20.08
CA CYS A 195 -2.13 -19.44 -20.95
C CYS A 195 -1.04 -19.97 -21.90
N ALA A 196 -0.15 -19.09 -22.37
CA ALA A 196 0.95 -19.42 -23.25
C ALA A 196 2.04 -20.29 -22.57
N GLN A 197 1.97 -20.52 -21.27
CA GLN A 197 2.84 -21.47 -20.59
C GLN A 197 2.62 -22.92 -21.05
N CYS A 198 1.41 -23.30 -21.45
CA CYS A 198 1.04 -24.69 -21.77
C CYS A 198 0.74 -24.94 -23.26
N HIS A 199 0.32 -23.94 -24.00
CA HIS A 199 -0.02 -23.96 -25.42
C HIS A 199 -0.03 -22.51 -25.93
N ASP A 200 -0.08 -22.32 -27.25
CA ASP A 200 -0.24 -20.98 -27.82
C ASP A 200 -1.48 -20.29 -27.26
N HIS A 201 -1.41 -18.99 -27.08
CA HIS A 201 -2.51 -18.25 -26.43
C HIS A 201 -3.81 -18.37 -27.24
N PRO A 202 -4.95 -18.76 -26.63
CA PRO A 202 -6.16 -19.11 -27.39
C PRO A 202 -6.91 -17.89 -27.96
N PHE A 203 -6.59 -16.68 -27.52
CA PHE A 203 -7.31 -15.44 -27.88
C PHE A 203 -6.40 -14.30 -28.35
N ASP A 204 -5.08 -14.49 -28.30
CA ASP A 204 -4.07 -13.52 -28.72
C ASP A 204 -2.95 -14.22 -29.51
N ASP A 205 -2.09 -13.43 -30.17
CA ASP A 205 -1.04 -13.94 -31.06
C ASP A 205 0.22 -14.41 -30.32
N TRP A 206 0.15 -14.63 -28.98
CA TRP A 206 1.29 -15.06 -28.21
C TRP A 206 1.52 -16.58 -28.33
N GLU A 207 2.68 -16.95 -28.89
CA GLU A 207 3.08 -18.36 -28.96
C GLU A 207 3.59 -18.84 -27.60
N GLN A 208 3.54 -20.17 -27.37
CA GLN A 208 4.12 -20.80 -26.20
C GLN A 208 5.63 -20.46 -26.08
N LYS A 209 6.32 -20.39 -27.23
CA LYS A 209 7.73 -20.09 -27.29
C LYS A 209 8.03 -18.69 -26.78
N ASP A 210 7.22 -17.69 -27.10
CA ASP A 210 7.36 -16.31 -26.61
C ASP A 210 7.37 -16.26 -25.10
N PHE A 211 6.48 -17.03 -24.46
CA PHE A 211 6.43 -17.12 -23.01
C PHE A 211 7.70 -17.71 -22.42
N TYR A 212 8.26 -18.77 -23.02
CA TYR A 212 9.50 -19.40 -22.56
C TYR A 212 10.73 -18.52 -22.78
N GLU A 213 10.80 -17.84 -23.91
CA GLU A 213 11.86 -16.85 -24.19
C GLU A 213 11.83 -15.72 -23.16
N LEU A 214 10.65 -15.19 -22.85
CA LEU A 214 10.49 -14.18 -21.83
C LEU A 214 10.82 -14.71 -20.42
N ALA A 215 10.43 -15.95 -20.10
CA ALA A 215 10.74 -16.61 -18.82
C ALA A 215 12.26 -16.81 -18.63
N SER A 216 13.01 -16.88 -19.74
CA SER A 216 14.46 -17.03 -19.70
C SER A 216 15.19 -15.84 -19.03
N PHE A 217 14.60 -14.64 -19.04
CA PHE A 217 15.16 -13.52 -18.27
C PHE A 217 15.25 -13.81 -16.77
N PHE A 218 14.37 -14.66 -16.23
CA PHE A 218 14.36 -15.10 -14.84
C PHE A 218 15.02 -16.46 -14.64
N GLY A 219 15.41 -17.14 -15.72
CA GLY A 219 15.82 -18.53 -15.71
C GLY A 219 17.06 -18.85 -14.87
N LYS A 220 17.93 -17.87 -14.66
CA LYS A 220 19.15 -17.99 -13.85
C LYS A 220 18.92 -17.60 -12.38
N THR A 221 17.82 -16.92 -12.06
CA THR A 221 17.51 -16.47 -10.70
C THR A 221 17.16 -17.63 -9.78
N ARG A 222 17.72 -17.67 -8.58
CA ARG A 222 17.47 -18.69 -7.55
C ARG A 222 17.08 -18.03 -6.23
N ARG A 223 16.13 -18.64 -5.54
CA ARG A 223 15.85 -18.38 -4.13
C ARG A 223 16.71 -19.29 -3.28
N VAL A 224 17.47 -18.73 -2.38
CA VAL A 224 18.32 -19.48 -1.44
C VAL A 224 17.88 -19.17 -0.02
N GLU A 225 17.82 -20.19 0.82
CA GLU A 225 17.47 -20.07 2.23
C GLU A 225 18.57 -20.69 3.09
N ASN A 226 19.15 -19.89 3.96
CA ASN A 226 20.10 -20.38 4.94
C ASN A 226 19.37 -21.19 6.03
N ARG A 227 19.74 -22.46 6.20
CA ARG A 227 19.08 -23.38 7.13
C ARG A 227 19.18 -22.97 8.60
N PHE A 228 20.22 -22.24 8.98
CA PHE A 228 20.46 -21.85 10.36
C PHE A 228 19.86 -20.49 10.69
N SER A 229 20.14 -19.47 9.89
CA SER A 229 19.63 -18.13 10.08
C SER A 229 18.20 -17.93 9.57
N ARG A 230 17.70 -18.88 8.74
CA ARG A 230 16.44 -18.77 7.98
C ARG A 230 16.37 -17.51 7.11
N THR A 231 17.51 -16.94 6.80
CA THR A 231 17.59 -15.79 5.91
C THR A 231 17.35 -16.24 4.48
N VAL A 232 16.45 -15.55 3.79
CA VAL A 232 16.13 -15.80 2.39
C VAL A 232 16.70 -14.69 1.54
N TYR A 233 17.32 -15.03 0.42
CA TYR A 233 17.86 -14.10 -0.55
C TYR A 233 17.76 -14.67 -1.97
N THR A 234 17.96 -13.81 -2.96
CA THR A 234 18.04 -14.19 -4.37
C THR A 234 19.47 -14.06 -4.88
N THR A 235 19.87 -14.98 -5.74
CA THR A 235 21.17 -14.98 -6.43
C THR A 235 21.00 -15.42 -7.87
N GLU A 236 22.02 -15.21 -8.70
CA GLU A 236 22.09 -15.72 -10.06
C GLU A 236 23.05 -16.88 -10.14
N VAL A 237 22.70 -17.89 -10.91
CA VAL A 237 23.55 -19.03 -11.27
C VAL A 237 23.83 -19.00 -12.77
N GLU A 238 24.84 -19.73 -13.23
CA GLU A 238 25.18 -19.77 -14.65
C GLU A 238 24.16 -20.54 -15.48
N GLU A 239 23.58 -21.58 -14.88
CA GLU A 239 22.68 -22.49 -15.55
C GLU A 239 21.25 -21.93 -15.63
N ASN A 240 20.72 -21.84 -16.84
CA ASN A 240 19.33 -21.45 -17.10
C ASN A 240 18.39 -22.64 -16.90
N ARG A 241 17.36 -22.48 -16.05
CA ARG A 241 16.33 -23.50 -15.78
C ARG A 241 15.25 -23.60 -16.85
N VAL A 242 15.11 -22.58 -17.67
CA VAL A 242 14.07 -22.56 -18.70
C VAL A 242 14.54 -23.33 -19.90
N LEU A 243 13.90 -24.46 -20.15
CA LEU A 243 14.27 -25.39 -21.21
C LEU A 243 13.16 -25.51 -22.23
N TRP A 244 13.51 -25.59 -23.51
CA TRP A 244 12.61 -25.79 -24.63
C TRP A 244 12.98 -27.07 -25.41
N PRO A 245 12.02 -27.81 -25.96
CA PRO A 245 10.57 -27.70 -25.76
C PRO A 245 10.13 -28.11 -24.36
N PRO A 246 8.86 -27.88 -23.96
CA PRO A 246 8.33 -28.30 -22.67
C PRO A 246 8.30 -29.83 -22.54
N GLU A 247 8.24 -30.32 -21.31
CA GLU A 247 8.42 -31.74 -20.96
C GLU A 247 7.35 -32.70 -21.54
N ARG A 248 6.21 -32.17 -21.99
CA ARG A 248 5.06 -32.92 -22.49
C ARG A 248 5.26 -33.51 -23.90
N GLU A 249 6.21 -33.00 -24.65
CA GLU A 249 6.49 -33.49 -25.98
C GLU A 249 7.58 -34.57 -25.90
N LYS A 250 7.34 -35.77 -26.51
CA LYS A 250 8.30 -36.88 -26.58
C LYS A 250 9.57 -36.41 -27.30
N PRO A 251 10.74 -36.85 -26.86
CA PRO A 251 11.88 -35.98 -26.67
C PRO A 251 12.61 -35.57 -27.95
N PRO A 252 12.84 -34.31 -28.16
CA PRO A 252 14.21 -33.92 -28.48
C PRO A 252 14.92 -33.50 -27.20
N VAL A 253 16.24 -33.49 -27.24
CA VAL A 253 17.10 -32.99 -26.17
C VAL A 253 16.64 -31.54 -25.81
N ARG A 254 16.09 -31.39 -24.62
CA ARG A 254 15.69 -30.06 -24.12
C ARG A 254 16.91 -29.17 -23.96
N LYS A 255 16.86 -27.93 -24.49
CA LYS A 255 17.97 -26.98 -24.42
C LYS A 255 17.53 -25.73 -23.67
N PRO A 256 18.47 -25.06 -22.97
CA PRO A 256 18.20 -23.73 -22.44
C PRO A 256 17.71 -22.77 -23.53
N VAL A 257 16.72 -21.96 -23.21
CA VAL A 257 16.17 -20.95 -24.13
C VAL A 257 16.91 -19.64 -23.94
N ASP A 258 17.24 -18.98 -25.03
CA ASP A 258 17.76 -17.62 -24.98
C ASP A 258 16.64 -16.64 -24.62
N ALA A 259 16.99 -15.58 -23.89
CA ALA A 259 16.03 -14.57 -23.49
C ALA A 259 15.66 -13.65 -24.67
N SER A 260 14.37 -13.50 -24.94
CA SER A 260 13.83 -12.61 -25.96
C SER A 260 12.61 -11.84 -25.42
N PHE A 261 12.44 -10.59 -25.87
CA PHE A 261 11.34 -9.74 -25.48
C PHE A 261 10.37 -9.58 -26.66
N PRO A 262 9.20 -10.22 -26.63
CA PRO A 262 8.31 -10.29 -27.78
C PRO A 262 7.55 -8.99 -28.06
N PHE A 263 7.51 -8.06 -27.12
CA PHE A 263 6.73 -6.82 -27.24
C PHE A 263 7.47 -5.80 -28.09
N LEU A 264 6.84 -5.36 -29.18
CA LEU A 264 7.44 -4.39 -30.09
C LEU A 264 7.49 -2.99 -29.46
N LEU A 265 8.67 -2.38 -29.50
CA LEU A 265 8.82 -0.98 -29.14
C LEU A 265 8.38 -0.09 -30.31
N GLU A 266 7.56 0.94 -30.00
CA GLU A 266 7.07 1.88 -31.02
C GLU A 266 8.23 2.52 -31.79
N LYS A 267 8.13 2.54 -33.12
CA LYS A 267 9.07 3.22 -34.02
C LYS A 267 8.43 4.51 -34.49
N PHE A 268 9.19 5.57 -34.50
CA PHE A 268 8.74 6.90 -34.95
C PHE A 268 9.73 7.44 -35.97
N ASP A 269 9.24 7.98 -37.07
CA ASP A 269 10.06 8.66 -38.07
C ASP A 269 10.64 9.96 -37.50
N GLU A 270 9.78 10.72 -36.77
CA GLU A 270 10.21 11.90 -36.02
C GLU A 270 9.95 11.68 -34.52
N LYS A 271 10.80 12.26 -33.68
CA LYS A 271 10.68 12.12 -32.23
C LYS A 271 9.42 12.81 -31.68
N PRO A 272 8.46 12.07 -31.10
CA PRO A 272 7.23 12.64 -30.57
C PRO A 272 7.47 13.64 -29.43
N SER A 273 6.59 14.63 -29.32
CA SER A 273 6.66 15.69 -28.32
C SER A 273 6.69 15.18 -26.87
N HIS A 274 5.97 14.10 -26.56
CA HIS A 274 5.96 13.50 -25.22
C HIS A 274 7.34 12.92 -24.83
N LEU A 275 8.08 12.32 -25.74
CA LEU A 275 9.45 11.83 -25.48
C LEU A 275 10.43 13.00 -25.30
N THR A 276 10.27 14.08 -26.06
CA THR A 276 11.08 15.30 -25.90
C THR A 276 10.81 15.96 -24.54
N ARG A 277 9.57 15.96 -24.07
CA ARG A 277 9.18 16.47 -22.73
C ARG A 277 9.80 15.61 -21.62
N LEU A 278 9.73 14.29 -21.72
CA LEU A 278 10.36 13.35 -20.80
C LEU A 278 11.87 13.61 -20.65
N GLU A 279 12.58 13.72 -21.77
CA GLU A 279 14.04 13.96 -21.75
C GLU A 279 14.38 15.31 -21.11
N ARG A 280 13.58 16.34 -21.40
CA ARG A 280 13.76 17.65 -20.78
C ARG A 280 13.56 17.58 -19.26
N LYS A 281 12.53 16.87 -18.80
CA LYS A 281 12.28 16.67 -17.37
C LYS A 281 13.45 15.96 -16.70
N ARG A 282 13.88 14.82 -17.25
CA ARG A 282 15.04 14.06 -16.73
C ARG A 282 16.35 14.84 -16.74
N ALA A 283 16.57 15.68 -17.73
CA ALA A 283 17.76 16.53 -17.79
C ALA A 283 17.76 17.63 -16.71
N VAL A 284 16.58 18.15 -16.33
CA VAL A 284 16.45 19.10 -15.22
C VAL A 284 16.68 18.39 -13.88
N GLU A 285 16.08 17.22 -13.67
CA GLU A 285 16.25 16.41 -12.46
C GLU A 285 17.71 15.98 -12.26
N SER A 286 18.39 15.53 -13.31
CA SER A 286 19.82 15.16 -13.23
C SER A 286 20.73 16.33 -12.88
N LYS A 287 20.43 17.54 -13.35
CA LYS A 287 21.17 18.76 -12.97
C LYS A 287 20.92 19.11 -11.50
N SER A 288 19.69 19.07 -11.04
CA SER A 288 19.38 19.38 -9.63
C SER A 288 20.02 18.38 -8.66
N VAL A 289 20.09 17.10 -9.02
CA VAL A 289 20.79 16.07 -8.22
C VAL A 289 22.30 16.27 -8.25
N SER A 290 22.89 16.67 -9.38
CA SER A 290 24.32 16.99 -9.45
C SER A 290 24.67 18.23 -8.62
N ASP A 291 23.84 19.27 -8.67
CA ASP A 291 24.04 20.49 -7.90
C ASP A 291 23.81 20.25 -6.38
N ALA A 292 22.85 19.43 -6.00
CA ALA A 292 22.64 19.01 -4.61
C ALA A 292 23.82 18.18 -4.08
N ARG A 293 24.34 17.25 -4.88
CA ARG A 293 25.53 16.46 -4.50
C ARG A 293 26.81 17.30 -4.39
N VAL A 294 26.95 18.36 -5.17
CA VAL A 294 28.07 19.31 -5.05
C VAL A 294 27.98 20.14 -3.77
N THR A 295 26.76 20.48 -3.33
CA THR A 295 26.58 21.21 -2.05
C THR A 295 26.66 20.30 -0.82
N GLU A 296 26.20 19.06 -0.89
CA GLU A 296 26.37 18.07 0.19
C GLU A 296 27.82 17.56 0.30
N SER A 297 28.56 17.50 -0.81
CA SER A 297 29.89 16.90 -0.83
C SER A 297 30.95 17.68 -0.07
N LEU A 298 30.73 18.96 0.25
CA LEU A 298 31.71 19.73 1.05
C LEU A 298 31.52 19.53 2.58
N ASP A 299 30.29 19.33 3.03
CA ASP A 299 30.02 19.07 4.45
C ASP A 299 30.10 17.56 4.79
N SER A 300 29.70 16.67 3.87
CA SER A 300 29.78 15.22 4.07
C SER A 300 31.18 14.64 3.87
N LEU A 301 32.06 15.27 3.09
CA LEU A 301 33.45 14.85 2.95
C LEU A 301 34.25 15.06 4.27
N LEU A 302 33.83 15.95 5.14
CA LEU A 302 34.42 16.12 6.46
C LEU A 302 33.93 15.06 7.45
N ASP A 303 32.65 14.66 7.36
CA ASP A 303 32.08 13.61 8.22
C ASP A 303 32.42 12.19 7.74
N GLU A 304 32.52 11.95 6.42
CA GLU A 304 32.92 10.64 5.88
C GLU A 304 34.41 10.32 6.11
N THR A 305 35.28 11.31 6.21
CA THR A 305 36.70 11.08 6.52
C THR A 305 36.90 10.54 7.94
N GLU A 306 36.14 10.97 8.92
CA GLU A 306 36.18 10.39 10.28
C GLU A 306 35.55 8.99 10.34
N ALA A 307 34.42 8.76 9.65
CA ALA A 307 33.76 7.47 9.57
C ALA A 307 34.57 6.41 8.80
N THR A 308 35.28 6.81 7.74
CA THR A 308 36.12 5.90 6.92
C THR A 308 37.38 5.50 7.64
N ILE A 309 37.97 6.38 8.47
CA ILE A 309 39.14 6.07 9.29
C ILE A 309 38.78 5.11 10.42
N GLU A 310 37.60 5.22 11.04
CA GLU A 310 37.10 4.27 12.04
C GLU A 310 36.80 2.88 11.48
N VAL A 311 36.35 2.77 10.23
CA VAL A 311 36.09 1.49 9.56
C VAL A 311 37.39 0.80 9.12
N ALA A 312 38.39 1.57 8.68
CA ALA A 312 39.69 1.02 8.27
C ALA A 312 40.57 0.54 9.47
N SER A 313 40.32 1.04 10.68
CA SER A 313 41.08 0.67 11.88
C SER A 313 40.47 -0.52 12.65
N ARG A 314 39.27 -0.96 12.35
CA ARG A 314 38.65 -2.16 12.94
C ARG A 314 39.29 -3.41 12.37
N LYS A 315 40.38 -3.88 12.97
CA LYS A 315 40.87 -5.25 12.80
C LYS A 315 39.67 -6.20 12.95
N ARG A 316 39.49 -7.08 11.96
CA ARG A 316 38.48 -8.15 11.96
C ARG A 316 38.54 -8.84 13.34
N ALA A 317 37.46 -8.70 14.12
CA ALA A 317 37.32 -9.47 15.35
C ALA A 317 37.16 -10.97 14.93
N PRO A 318 37.84 -11.89 15.61
CA PRO A 318 37.66 -13.31 15.38
C PRO A 318 36.17 -13.67 15.60
N GLY A 319 35.50 -14.20 14.60
CA GLY A 319 34.06 -14.55 14.65
C GLY A 319 33.13 -13.62 13.86
N GLY A 320 33.66 -12.83 12.90
CA GLY A 320 32.85 -12.11 11.93
C GLY A 320 32.08 -13.05 11.02
N PHE A 321 30.92 -12.60 10.55
CA PHE A 321 30.10 -13.28 9.53
C PHE A 321 30.98 -13.66 8.34
N ASP A 322 31.13 -14.96 8.10
CA ASP A 322 31.77 -15.51 6.92
C ASP A 322 30.67 -16.04 5.99
N PRO A 323 30.33 -15.33 4.90
CA PRO A 323 29.35 -15.79 3.92
C PRO A 323 29.73 -17.16 3.33
N ASP A 324 31.02 -17.45 3.23
CA ASP A 324 31.55 -18.72 2.68
C ASP A 324 31.24 -19.92 3.57
N ALA A 325 31.19 -19.73 4.90
CA ALA A 325 30.86 -20.80 5.83
C ALA A 325 29.37 -21.15 5.81
N ASP A 326 28.51 -20.15 5.67
CA ASP A 326 27.07 -20.33 5.63
C ASP A 326 26.62 -21.10 4.37
N LEU A 327 27.35 -21.00 3.30
CA LEU A 327 26.98 -21.55 2.00
C LEU A 327 27.66 -22.89 1.71
N LYS A 328 28.79 -23.23 2.33
CA LYS A 328 29.32 -24.59 2.35
C LYS A 328 28.36 -25.64 2.95
N LEU A 329 27.32 -25.13 3.66
CA LEU A 329 26.23 -25.91 4.24
C LEU A 329 25.01 -26.06 3.31
N LEU A 330 24.96 -25.31 2.23
CA LEU A 330 23.97 -25.42 1.17
C LEU A 330 24.62 -26.17 0.02
N ASN A 331 23.95 -27.12 -0.56
CA ASN A 331 24.46 -28.03 -1.60
C ASN A 331 25.50 -27.40 -2.53
N ALA A 332 26.56 -28.15 -2.78
CA ALA A 332 27.81 -27.80 -3.41
C ALA A 332 27.78 -27.26 -4.86
N SER A 333 26.63 -26.95 -5.41
CA SER A 333 26.46 -26.44 -6.79
C SER A 333 26.41 -24.93 -6.94
N ILE A 334 26.48 -24.19 -5.83
CA ILE A 334 26.46 -22.70 -5.86
C ILE A 334 27.84 -22.21 -5.47
N ASP A 335 28.57 -21.59 -6.39
CA ASP A 335 29.81 -20.89 -6.09
C ASP A 335 29.54 -19.60 -5.36
N ILE A 336 29.80 -19.63 -4.07
CA ILE A 336 29.53 -18.56 -3.15
C ILE A 336 30.30 -17.30 -3.43
N LYS A 337 31.55 -17.42 -3.87
CA LYS A 337 32.43 -16.29 -4.11
C LYS A 337 32.06 -15.53 -5.37
N GLY A 338 31.52 -16.27 -6.36
CA GLY A 338 31.08 -15.72 -7.64
C GLY A 338 29.61 -15.34 -7.69
N ASP A 339 28.75 -16.11 -7.00
CA ASP A 339 27.29 -16.05 -7.22
C ASP A 339 26.51 -15.30 -6.13
N LEU A 340 27.11 -15.11 -4.94
CA LEU A 340 26.44 -14.38 -3.88
C LEU A 340 26.30 -12.89 -4.28
N TYR A 341 25.07 -12.44 -4.41
CA TYR A 341 24.71 -11.08 -4.84
C TYR A 341 25.14 -10.71 -6.27
N LYS A 342 25.44 -11.70 -7.12
CA LYS A 342 25.71 -11.45 -8.53
C LYS A 342 24.49 -10.76 -9.16
N ALA A 343 24.75 -9.64 -9.81
CA ALA A 343 23.71 -8.87 -10.49
C ALA A 343 23.15 -9.67 -11.66
N SER A 344 21.81 -9.71 -11.77
CA SER A 344 21.16 -10.31 -12.94
C SER A 344 21.17 -9.34 -14.10
N GLU A 345 22.06 -9.51 -15.06
CA GLU A 345 22.07 -8.67 -16.27
C GLU A 345 20.80 -8.92 -17.10
N ASN A 346 20.32 -10.16 -17.17
CA ASN A 346 19.07 -10.47 -17.86
C ASN A 346 17.89 -9.72 -17.27
N ARG A 347 17.73 -9.71 -15.93
CA ARG A 347 16.62 -8.97 -15.31
C ARG A 347 16.77 -7.46 -15.40
N LYS A 348 18.00 -6.93 -15.40
CA LYS A 348 18.25 -5.51 -15.68
C LYS A 348 17.84 -5.15 -17.11
N GLU A 349 18.15 -6.02 -18.07
CA GLU A 349 17.75 -5.81 -19.45
C GLU A 349 16.23 -5.88 -19.60
N LEU A 350 15.58 -6.91 -19.02
CA LEU A 350 14.12 -7.00 -18.98
C LEU A 350 13.50 -5.75 -18.37
N ALA A 351 14.02 -5.26 -17.24
CA ALA A 351 13.52 -4.07 -16.58
C ALA A 351 13.59 -2.83 -17.48
N LYS A 352 14.68 -2.67 -18.24
CA LYS A 352 14.82 -1.59 -19.23
C LYS A 352 13.83 -1.71 -20.38
N LEU A 353 13.62 -2.92 -20.90
CA LEU A 353 12.67 -3.18 -21.99
C LEU A 353 11.23 -2.98 -21.55
N VAL A 354 10.84 -3.47 -20.39
CA VAL A 354 9.50 -3.29 -19.81
C VAL A 354 9.20 -1.81 -19.60
N THR A 355 10.11 -1.05 -19.01
CA THR A 355 9.90 0.37 -18.68
C THR A 355 10.35 1.34 -19.77
N HIS A 356 10.68 0.82 -20.95
CA HIS A 356 11.15 1.66 -22.06
C HIS A 356 10.07 2.66 -22.50
N PRO A 357 10.39 3.96 -22.69
CA PRO A 357 9.37 4.97 -23.04
C PRO A 357 8.61 4.71 -24.35
N ARG A 358 9.17 3.86 -25.22
CA ARG A 358 8.51 3.38 -26.46
C ARG A 358 7.72 2.08 -26.26
N ASN A 359 7.70 1.54 -25.06
CA ASN A 359 6.84 0.39 -24.74
C ASN A 359 5.45 0.92 -24.36
N ARG A 360 4.52 0.83 -25.32
CA ARG A 360 3.17 1.35 -25.13
C ARG A 360 2.41 0.65 -24.02
N TYR A 361 2.63 -0.66 -23.83
CA TYR A 361 1.88 -1.48 -22.88
C TYR A 361 2.10 -1.04 -21.43
N PHE A 362 3.34 -0.68 -21.08
CA PHE A 362 3.68 -0.27 -19.72
C PHE A 362 2.90 0.96 -19.24
N ALA A 363 2.94 2.03 -20.02
CA ALA A 363 2.21 3.26 -19.69
C ALA A 363 0.69 3.08 -19.84
N GLN A 364 0.23 2.38 -20.87
CA GLN A 364 -1.19 2.14 -21.14
C GLN A 364 -1.87 1.34 -20.01
N ASN A 365 -1.24 0.26 -19.55
CA ASN A 365 -1.75 -0.54 -18.45
C ASN A 365 -1.90 0.29 -17.16
N PHE A 366 -0.88 1.07 -16.81
CA PHE A 366 -0.93 1.87 -15.59
C PHE A 366 -2.02 2.94 -15.65
N VAL A 367 -2.11 3.69 -16.74
CA VAL A 367 -3.13 4.75 -16.84
C VAL A 367 -4.55 4.20 -16.89
N ASN A 368 -4.78 3.02 -17.51
CA ASN A 368 -6.08 2.37 -17.48
C ASN A 368 -6.49 1.91 -16.09
N ARG A 369 -5.55 1.34 -15.30
CA ARG A 369 -5.79 0.98 -13.89
C ARG A 369 -6.04 2.21 -13.02
N LEU A 370 -5.27 3.29 -13.21
CA LEU A 370 -5.48 4.55 -12.50
C LEU A 370 -6.85 5.16 -12.83
N TRP A 371 -7.22 5.16 -14.11
CA TRP A 371 -8.54 5.61 -14.56
C TRP A 371 -9.65 4.79 -13.90
N ALA A 372 -9.53 3.46 -13.92
CA ALA A 372 -10.50 2.56 -13.29
C ALA A 372 -10.65 2.83 -11.79
N GLU A 373 -9.55 3.08 -11.09
CA GLU A 373 -9.54 3.38 -9.66
C GLU A 373 -10.28 4.69 -9.34
N LEU A 374 -10.11 5.73 -10.14
CA LEU A 374 -10.71 7.04 -9.93
C LEU A 374 -12.12 7.17 -10.52
N MET A 375 -12.40 6.51 -11.65
CA MET A 375 -13.68 6.61 -12.37
C MET A 375 -14.60 5.42 -12.09
N GLY A 376 -14.11 4.36 -11.44
CA GLY A 376 -14.87 3.15 -11.09
C GLY A 376 -14.95 2.11 -12.20
N ARG A 377 -14.36 2.39 -13.37
CA ARG A 377 -14.29 1.49 -14.52
C ARG A 377 -13.12 1.85 -15.42
N GLY A 378 -12.47 0.84 -16.02
CA GLY A 378 -11.42 1.02 -17.01
C GLY A 378 -11.97 1.48 -18.37
N ILE A 379 -11.08 2.00 -19.20
CA ILE A 379 -11.33 2.31 -20.60
C ILE A 379 -11.43 1.00 -21.40
N TYR A 380 -10.71 -0.01 -20.97
CA TYR A 380 -10.89 -1.41 -21.36
C TYR A 380 -10.95 -2.30 -20.11
N GLU A 381 -11.65 -3.43 -20.23
CA GLU A 381 -11.86 -4.41 -19.17
C GLU A 381 -11.65 -5.84 -19.70
N PRO A 382 -11.00 -6.72 -18.92
CA PRO A 382 -10.41 -6.49 -17.61
C PRO A 382 -9.22 -5.53 -17.66
N VAL A 383 -9.00 -4.75 -16.59
CA VAL A 383 -7.97 -3.69 -16.57
C VAL A 383 -6.52 -4.20 -16.69
N ASP A 384 -6.31 -5.50 -16.52
CA ASP A 384 -4.99 -6.17 -16.54
C ASP A 384 -4.89 -7.22 -17.66
N ASP A 385 -5.77 -7.11 -18.67
CA ASP A 385 -5.85 -8.05 -19.77
C ASP A 385 -6.15 -7.29 -21.06
N TYR A 386 -5.14 -6.61 -21.58
CA TYR A 386 -5.25 -5.91 -22.86
C TYR A 386 -4.98 -6.86 -24.00
N SER A 387 -5.87 -6.87 -24.99
CA SER A 387 -5.72 -7.57 -26.28
C SER A 387 -5.94 -6.60 -27.44
N GLU A 388 -5.21 -6.79 -28.53
CA GLU A 388 -5.42 -6.03 -29.78
C GLU A 388 -6.82 -6.26 -30.38
N TYR A 389 -7.45 -7.39 -30.04
CA TYR A 389 -8.79 -7.76 -30.52
C TYR A 389 -9.91 -7.23 -29.65
N GLN A 390 -9.58 -6.61 -28.54
CA GLN A 390 -10.53 -6.10 -27.55
C GLN A 390 -11.04 -4.71 -27.94
N THR A 391 -12.31 -4.45 -27.68
CA THR A 391 -12.88 -3.11 -27.86
C THR A 391 -12.44 -2.16 -26.78
N VAL A 392 -11.69 -1.14 -27.15
CA VAL A 392 -11.34 0.00 -26.29
C VAL A 392 -12.44 1.05 -26.39
N SER A 393 -13.05 1.42 -25.28
CA SER A 393 -14.24 2.31 -25.27
C SER A 393 -13.92 3.77 -25.62
N HIS A 394 -12.70 4.24 -25.28
CA HIS A 394 -12.23 5.62 -25.48
C HIS A 394 -10.75 5.62 -25.89
N PRO A 395 -10.45 5.27 -27.16
CA PRO A 395 -9.08 5.08 -27.64
C PRO A 395 -8.26 6.38 -27.68
N GLU A 396 -8.87 7.51 -28.05
CA GLU A 396 -8.20 8.81 -28.08
C GLU A 396 -7.82 9.29 -26.68
N THR A 397 -8.74 9.12 -25.71
CA THR A 397 -8.50 9.42 -24.31
C THR A 397 -7.37 8.57 -23.73
N LEU A 398 -7.38 7.27 -23.98
CA LEU A 398 -6.34 6.34 -23.53
C LEU A 398 -4.98 6.70 -24.14
N GLY A 399 -4.96 6.98 -25.45
CA GLY A 399 -3.76 7.40 -26.18
C GLY A 399 -3.17 8.70 -25.66
N PHE A 400 -4.02 9.68 -25.35
CA PHE A 400 -3.61 10.93 -24.72
C PHE A 400 -3.01 10.70 -23.33
N MET A 401 -3.72 10.01 -22.44
CA MET A 401 -3.26 9.74 -21.08
C MET A 401 -1.94 8.97 -21.05
N ARG A 402 -1.79 7.98 -21.94
CA ARG A 402 -0.53 7.23 -22.09
C ARG A 402 0.65 8.14 -22.43
N LYS A 403 0.47 9.03 -23.41
CA LYS A 403 1.51 9.99 -23.82
C LYS A 403 1.83 11.00 -22.72
N GLU A 404 0.81 11.50 -22.02
CA GLU A 404 1.00 12.42 -20.89
C GLU A 404 1.75 11.75 -19.73
N PHE A 405 1.42 10.49 -19.37
CA PHE A 405 2.12 9.76 -18.32
C PHE A 405 3.63 9.64 -18.61
N VAL A 406 3.97 9.32 -19.86
CA VAL A 406 5.38 9.32 -20.29
C VAL A 406 5.99 10.73 -20.20
N ALA A 407 5.27 11.75 -20.68
CA ALA A 407 5.76 13.12 -20.74
C ALA A 407 6.04 13.74 -19.36
N VAL A 408 5.20 13.38 -18.35
CA VAL A 408 5.39 13.81 -16.94
C VAL A 408 6.36 12.92 -16.17
N GLY A 409 7.10 12.01 -16.86
CA GLY A 409 8.11 11.17 -16.22
C GLY A 409 7.55 10.08 -15.32
N TYR A 410 6.37 9.54 -15.65
CA TYR A 410 5.69 8.49 -14.88
C TYR A 410 5.31 8.89 -13.45
N ASP A 411 5.03 10.17 -13.26
CA ASP A 411 4.64 10.76 -11.99
C ASP A 411 3.16 10.44 -11.67
N LEU A 412 2.93 9.78 -10.53
CA LEU A 412 1.60 9.38 -10.08
C LEU A 412 0.72 10.58 -9.75
N LYS A 413 1.25 11.56 -9.03
CA LYS A 413 0.47 12.75 -8.58
C LYS A 413 0.04 13.61 -9.77
N GLU A 414 0.92 13.78 -10.77
CA GLU A 414 0.58 14.52 -11.98
C GLU A 414 -0.56 13.86 -12.77
N MET A 415 -0.54 12.52 -12.87
CA MET A 415 -1.63 11.81 -13.54
C MET A 415 -2.94 11.85 -12.75
N ILE A 416 -2.89 11.72 -11.43
CA ILE A 416 -4.07 11.92 -10.58
C ILE A 416 -4.61 13.34 -10.77
N ARG A 417 -3.74 14.35 -10.73
CA ARG A 417 -4.11 15.76 -10.92
C ARG A 417 -4.85 15.99 -12.24
N LEU A 418 -4.33 15.38 -13.31
CA LEU A 418 -4.95 15.44 -14.64
C LEU A 418 -6.38 14.88 -14.62
N VAL A 419 -6.58 13.71 -14.01
CA VAL A 419 -7.90 13.05 -13.98
C VAL A 419 -8.88 13.80 -13.08
N VAL A 420 -8.49 14.15 -11.83
CA VAL A 420 -9.40 14.79 -10.87
C VAL A 420 -9.77 16.23 -11.25
N ALA A 421 -8.97 16.86 -12.11
CA ALA A 421 -9.28 18.18 -12.68
C ALA A 421 -10.26 18.11 -13.85
N SER A 422 -10.56 16.94 -14.41
CA SER A 422 -11.47 16.79 -15.56
C SER A 422 -12.93 17.05 -15.18
N ASP A 423 -13.72 17.42 -16.18
CA ASP A 423 -15.17 17.53 -16.03
C ASP A 423 -15.81 16.17 -15.75
N ALA A 424 -15.30 15.10 -16.38
CA ALA A 424 -15.77 13.74 -16.16
C ALA A 424 -15.70 13.33 -14.68
N TYR A 425 -14.59 13.61 -13.99
CA TYR A 425 -14.44 13.31 -12.55
C TYR A 425 -15.42 14.11 -11.68
N SER A 426 -15.74 15.33 -12.10
CA SER A 426 -16.62 16.24 -11.35
C SER A 426 -18.12 15.96 -11.58
N ARG A 427 -18.49 14.95 -12.40
CA ARG A 427 -19.89 14.61 -12.66
C ARG A 427 -20.43 13.65 -11.62
N GLY A 428 -21.66 13.92 -11.17
CA GLY A 428 -22.45 13.04 -10.36
C GLY A 428 -23.34 12.13 -11.22
N ARG A 429 -24.04 11.22 -10.55
CA ARG A 429 -24.97 10.26 -11.18
C ARG A 429 -26.22 10.96 -11.72
N LEU A 430 -26.74 10.46 -12.84
CA LEU A 430 -28.06 10.85 -13.33
C LEU A 430 -29.18 10.42 -12.37
N ASP A 431 -30.23 11.22 -12.26
CA ASP A 431 -31.38 10.93 -11.41
C ASP A 431 -32.16 9.68 -11.87
N GLY A 432 -32.95 9.11 -10.96
CA GLY A 432 -33.78 7.92 -11.23
C GLY A 432 -34.89 8.14 -12.27
N LYS A 433 -35.19 9.38 -12.64
CA LYS A 433 -36.22 9.73 -13.65
C LYS A 433 -35.69 9.53 -15.08
N SER A 434 -34.37 9.54 -15.28
CA SER A 434 -33.74 9.26 -16.55
C SER A 434 -33.94 7.77 -16.94
N PRO A 435 -34.23 7.43 -18.19
CA PRO A 435 -34.35 6.03 -18.63
C PRO A 435 -33.10 5.22 -18.30
N ALA A 436 -33.25 3.98 -17.83
CA ALA A 436 -32.14 3.14 -17.39
C ALA A 436 -31.06 2.96 -18.47
N LYS A 437 -31.47 2.81 -19.75
CA LYS A 437 -30.57 2.73 -20.90
C LYS A 437 -29.72 3.99 -21.06
N VAL A 438 -30.32 5.17 -20.93
CA VAL A 438 -29.61 6.46 -21.05
C VAL A 438 -28.62 6.64 -19.86
N ARG A 439 -29.05 6.25 -18.65
CA ARG A 439 -28.14 6.29 -17.48
C ARG A 439 -26.92 5.41 -17.71
N LEU A 440 -27.14 4.14 -18.08
CA LEU A 440 -26.04 3.21 -18.33
C LEU A 440 -25.12 3.70 -19.45
N GLN A 441 -25.67 4.15 -20.57
CA GLN A 441 -24.86 4.67 -21.68
C GLN A 441 -24.05 5.91 -21.29
N SER A 442 -24.63 6.81 -20.49
CA SER A 442 -23.96 8.02 -20.03
C SER A 442 -22.86 7.71 -18.99
N GLU A 443 -23.07 6.73 -18.12
CA GLU A 443 -22.05 6.21 -17.20
C GLU A 443 -20.90 5.52 -17.97
N LEU A 444 -21.22 4.71 -19.00
CA LEU A 444 -20.23 4.05 -19.85
C LEU A 444 -19.42 5.03 -20.71
N ALA A 445 -20.00 6.19 -21.01
CA ALA A 445 -19.37 7.28 -21.77
C ALA A 445 -18.61 8.28 -20.86
N PHE A 446 -18.57 8.06 -19.55
CA PHE A 446 -17.97 8.94 -18.54
C PHE A 446 -18.52 10.38 -18.55
N VAL A 447 -19.71 10.62 -19.12
CA VAL A 447 -20.39 11.92 -19.05
C VAL A 447 -21.33 12.04 -17.85
N ALA A 448 -21.56 10.93 -17.13
CA ALA A 448 -22.23 10.86 -15.84
C ALA A 448 -21.42 10.02 -14.86
N GLY A 449 -21.43 10.42 -13.58
CA GLY A 449 -20.74 9.69 -12.52
C GLY A 449 -21.37 8.32 -12.24
N THR A 450 -20.56 7.37 -11.85
CA THR A 450 -20.96 6.03 -11.42
C THR A 450 -20.87 5.94 -9.91
N THR A 451 -21.92 5.46 -9.24
CA THR A 451 -21.86 5.23 -7.80
C THR A 451 -20.92 4.06 -7.50
N ARG A 452 -19.87 4.30 -6.70
CA ARG A 452 -18.88 3.31 -6.31
C ARG A 452 -18.98 2.99 -4.83
N ARG A 453 -18.90 1.73 -4.46
CA ARG A 453 -18.75 1.34 -3.06
C ARG A 453 -17.34 1.67 -2.59
N MET A 454 -17.19 2.19 -1.38
CA MET A 454 -15.88 2.36 -0.75
C MET A 454 -15.18 1.00 -0.63
N ILE A 455 -13.89 0.96 -0.88
CA ILE A 455 -13.07 -0.23 -0.58
C ILE A 455 -13.08 -0.49 0.93
N GLY A 456 -12.84 -1.75 1.33
CA GLY A 456 -12.94 -2.16 2.74
C GLY A 456 -12.14 -1.29 3.69
N GLU A 457 -10.94 -0.91 3.32
CA GLU A 457 -10.06 -0.03 4.10
C GLU A 457 -10.65 1.38 4.22
N ALA A 458 -11.13 1.95 3.12
CA ALA A 458 -11.71 3.29 3.14
C ALA A 458 -13.01 3.33 3.96
N LEU A 459 -13.83 2.28 3.89
CA LEU A 459 -15.03 2.17 4.71
C LEU A 459 -14.69 2.07 6.20
N PHE A 460 -13.71 1.21 6.56
CA PHE A 460 -13.24 1.05 7.94
C PHE A 460 -12.76 2.39 8.52
N ASP A 461 -11.84 3.05 7.82
CA ASP A 461 -11.26 4.32 8.27
C ASP A 461 -12.31 5.45 8.28
N SER A 462 -13.29 5.43 7.36
CA SER A 462 -14.41 6.38 7.36
C SER A 462 -15.32 6.19 8.57
N ILE A 463 -15.60 4.96 8.98
CA ILE A 463 -16.34 4.67 10.21
C ILE A 463 -15.56 5.15 11.44
N ALA A 464 -14.25 4.90 11.47
CA ALA A 464 -13.40 5.33 12.58
C ALA A 464 -13.36 6.86 12.71
N VAL A 465 -13.26 7.59 11.58
CA VAL A 465 -13.27 9.07 11.57
C VAL A 465 -14.65 9.62 11.93
N ALA A 466 -15.73 9.08 11.34
CA ALA A 466 -17.10 9.50 11.62
C ALA A 466 -17.48 9.33 13.11
N GLY A 467 -16.97 8.26 13.72
CA GLY A 467 -17.18 7.94 15.13
C GLY A 467 -16.16 8.54 16.09
N ASN A 468 -15.21 9.35 15.60
CA ASN A 468 -14.09 9.89 16.39
C ASN A 468 -13.29 8.81 17.14
N LEU A 469 -13.05 7.66 16.50
CA LEU A 469 -12.36 6.50 17.08
C LEU A 469 -10.84 6.50 16.83
N THR A 470 -10.30 7.52 16.19
CA THR A 470 -8.86 7.73 16.02
C THR A 470 -8.20 8.26 17.30
N ASP A 471 -8.99 8.96 18.12
CA ASP A 471 -8.62 9.48 19.43
C ASP A 471 -9.39 8.75 20.55
N TYR A 472 -9.02 9.02 21.79
CA TYR A 472 -9.74 8.47 22.94
C TYR A 472 -11.08 9.18 23.13
N LYS A 473 -12.15 8.43 22.93
CA LYS A 473 -13.53 8.90 23.01
C LYS A 473 -14.00 9.07 24.46
N TRP A 474 -13.43 8.31 25.38
CA TRP A 474 -13.75 8.27 26.79
C TRP A 474 -12.54 8.69 27.62
N PRO A 475 -12.74 9.33 28.78
CA PRO A 475 -11.68 9.51 29.76
C PRO A 475 -11.08 8.15 30.20
N ALA A 476 -9.81 8.15 30.60
CA ALA A 476 -9.17 6.94 31.12
C ALA A 476 -9.96 6.37 32.31
N GLY A 477 -10.20 5.07 32.32
CA GLY A 477 -10.97 4.36 33.35
C GLY A 477 -12.48 4.45 33.21
N ALA A 478 -13.02 5.24 32.30
CA ALA A 478 -14.49 5.35 32.14
C ALA A 478 -15.15 4.12 31.50
N ASN A 479 -14.37 3.29 30.81
CA ASN A 479 -14.82 2.08 30.11
C ASN A 479 -14.15 0.82 30.67
N GLU A 480 -13.75 0.81 31.93
CA GLU A 480 -13.19 -0.37 32.57
C GLU A 480 -14.21 -1.48 32.63
N LYS A 481 -13.80 -2.66 32.21
CA LYS A 481 -14.59 -3.90 32.36
C LYS A 481 -13.71 -5.05 32.79
N THR A 482 -14.27 -5.94 33.57
CA THR A 482 -13.64 -7.18 33.98
C THR A 482 -13.83 -8.25 32.91
N VAL A 483 -12.73 -8.78 32.37
CA VAL A 483 -12.74 -9.87 31.42
C VAL A 483 -12.05 -11.09 32.00
N MET A 484 -12.55 -12.27 31.65
CA MET A 484 -11.92 -13.55 32.04
C MET A 484 -10.81 -13.87 31.01
N VAL A 485 -9.55 -13.70 31.42
CA VAL A 485 -8.39 -14.02 30.57
C VAL A 485 -7.93 -15.44 30.87
N ARG A 486 -7.80 -16.23 29.81
CA ARG A 486 -7.30 -17.60 29.89
C ARG A 486 -5.78 -17.60 29.93
N GLU A 487 -5.22 -17.92 31.08
CA GLU A 487 -3.75 -18.02 31.29
C GLU A 487 -3.33 -19.48 31.32
N ARG A 488 -2.19 -19.75 30.68
CA ARG A 488 -1.57 -21.09 30.68
C ARG A 488 -0.59 -21.20 31.83
N VAL A 489 -0.96 -21.98 32.85
CA VAL A 489 -0.12 -22.22 34.02
C VAL A 489 0.51 -23.61 33.91
N TYR A 490 1.83 -23.67 33.92
CA TYR A 490 2.55 -24.95 33.94
C TYR A 490 2.48 -25.56 35.33
N LEU A 491 2.10 -26.83 35.39
CA LEU A 491 2.11 -27.60 36.64
C LEU A 491 3.56 -27.98 36.96
N VAL A 492 4.06 -27.46 38.08
CA VAL A 492 5.36 -27.87 38.63
C VAL A 492 5.13 -29.20 39.32
N ASP A 493 5.86 -30.24 38.88
CA ASP A 493 5.85 -31.54 39.54
C ASP A 493 6.55 -31.39 40.89
N GLU A 494 5.82 -31.36 42.00
CA GLU A 494 6.34 -31.23 43.36
C GLU A 494 7.29 -32.40 43.76
N ASN A 495 7.22 -33.51 43.05
CA ASN A 495 8.10 -34.65 43.27
C ASN A 495 9.51 -34.52 42.68
N ALA A 496 9.81 -33.43 41.94
CA ALA A 496 11.13 -33.20 41.38
C ALA A 496 12.12 -32.48 42.37
N LYS A 497 11.69 -32.23 43.62
CA LYS A 497 12.48 -31.49 44.60
C LYS A 497 13.37 -32.34 45.50
N LYS A 498 13.42 -33.67 45.33
CA LYS A 498 14.17 -34.56 46.25
C LYS A 498 15.56 -34.96 45.84
N ASP A 499 16.08 -34.58 44.71
CA ASP A 499 17.48 -34.88 44.33
C ASP A 499 18.19 -33.64 43.81
N LYS A 500 18.68 -32.78 44.70
CA LYS A 500 19.83 -31.90 44.46
C LYS A 500 20.31 -31.29 45.78
N THR A 501 21.23 -32.02 46.41
CA THR A 501 22.21 -31.42 47.30
C THR A 501 23.33 -30.84 46.46
N ASP A 502 23.69 -29.60 46.87
CA ASP A 502 24.95 -28.91 46.67
C ASP A 502 25.52 -28.61 45.28
N SER A 503 25.33 -27.38 44.84
CA SER A 503 26.41 -26.43 44.55
C SER A 503 25.88 -25.10 43.99
N PRO A 504 26.41 -23.93 44.41
CA PRO A 504 25.92 -22.63 43.95
C PRO A 504 26.66 -22.19 42.67
N ALA A 505 26.03 -22.36 41.53
CA ALA A 505 26.50 -21.75 40.32
C ALA A 505 25.62 -20.56 39.97
N LYS A 506 26.22 -19.37 40.03
CA LYS A 506 25.66 -18.12 39.57
C LYS A 506 25.28 -18.23 38.07
N SER A 507 24.00 -18.32 37.79
CA SER A 507 23.50 -18.16 36.43
C SER A 507 23.57 -16.71 36.00
N PRO A 508 24.13 -16.37 34.83
CA PRO A 508 24.03 -15.04 34.28
C PRO A 508 22.55 -14.78 33.90
N ARG A 509 21.99 -13.71 34.42
CA ARG A 509 20.71 -13.18 33.96
C ARG A 509 20.85 -12.79 32.48
N VAL A 510 20.30 -13.59 31.59
CA VAL A 510 20.07 -13.18 30.20
C VAL A 510 18.93 -12.17 30.24
N PRO A 511 19.08 -10.96 29.70
CA PRO A 511 17.97 -10.03 29.56
C PRO A 511 16.93 -10.69 28.64
N VAL A 512 15.72 -10.84 29.13
CA VAL A 512 14.58 -11.23 28.30
C VAL A 512 14.38 -10.09 27.30
N MET A 513 14.82 -10.31 26.07
CA MET A 513 14.39 -9.45 24.96
C MET A 513 12.86 -9.56 24.87
N GLN A 514 12.20 -8.45 25.05
CA GLN A 514 10.82 -8.29 24.63
C GLN A 514 10.80 -8.46 23.09
N GLY A 515 10.75 -9.71 22.67
CA GLY A 515 10.37 -10.03 21.30
C GLY A 515 8.94 -9.59 21.10
N GLN A 516 8.66 -8.98 19.95
CA GLN A 516 7.31 -8.74 19.48
C GLN A 516 6.46 -9.97 19.78
N PRO A 517 5.24 -9.82 20.29
CA PRO A 517 4.40 -10.98 20.57
C PRO A 517 4.16 -11.71 19.24
N ALA A 518 4.78 -12.88 19.10
CA ALA A 518 4.31 -13.84 18.12
C ALA A 518 2.80 -13.94 18.31
N MET A 519 2.03 -13.81 17.22
CA MET A 519 0.58 -13.98 17.24
C MET A 519 0.28 -15.37 17.81
N LYS A 520 0.13 -15.43 19.14
CA LYS A 520 -0.43 -16.60 19.79
C LYS A 520 -1.91 -16.57 19.47
N ALA A 521 -2.37 -17.57 18.74
CA ALA A 521 -3.78 -17.89 18.67
C ALA A 521 -4.32 -18.06 20.10
N GLN A 522 -4.86 -17.00 20.68
CA GLN A 522 -5.66 -17.07 21.90
C GLN A 522 -7.06 -17.48 21.44
N GLY A 523 -7.48 -18.66 21.88
CA GLY A 523 -8.87 -19.09 21.78
C GLY A 523 -9.75 -18.17 22.61
N GLY A 524 -10.45 -17.33 21.95
CA GLY A 524 -11.47 -16.39 22.40
C GLY A 524 -11.89 -15.65 21.13
N GLY A 525 -13.17 -15.43 20.92
CA GLY A 525 -13.79 -14.97 19.68
C GLY A 525 -12.89 -14.10 18.82
N TYR A 526 -12.78 -14.49 17.56
CA TYR A 526 -11.97 -13.83 16.57
C TYR A 526 -12.31 -12.34 16.55
N ASP A 527 -11.34 -11.47 16.84
CA ASP A 527 -11.53 -10.03 16.83
C ASP A 527 -11.55 -9.54 15.38
N LEU A 528 -12.75 -9.53 14.79
CA LEU A 528 -12.99 -9.28 13.36
C LEU A 528 -12.62 -7.87 12.90
N GLU A 529 -12.36 -7.00 13.86
CA GLU A 529 -12.12 -5.56 13.64
C GLU A 529 -10.82 -5.11 14.32
N LYS A 530 -9.90 -6.04 14.60
CA LYS A 530 -8.65 -5.73 15.27
C LYS A 530 -7.78 -4.79 14.44
N SER A 531 -7.41 -3.66 15.01
CA SER A 531 -6.62 -2.62 14.37
C SER A 531 -5.22 -2.55 14.97
N ILE A 532 -4.26 -3.23 14.35
CA ILE A 532 -2.83 -3.15 14.71
C ILE A 532 -2.07 -2.65 13.50
N ALA A 533 -1.51 -1.45 13.59
CA ALA A 533 -0.70 -0.87 12.54
C ALA A 533 0.69 -1.54 12.46
N LEU A 534 1.20 -1.70 11.24
CA LEU A 534 2.58 -2.05 10.97
C LEU A 534 3.46 -0.81 11.17
N ASP A 535 4.61 -0.99 11.80
CA ASP A 535 5.65 0.03 11.83
C ASP A 535 6.51 -0.07 10.57
N PHE A 536 6.23 0.76 9.58
CA PHE A 536 6.97 0.79 8.32
C PHE A 536 8.41 1.27 8.52
N GLY A 537 8.66 2.16 9.49
CA GLY A 537 10.01 2.60 9.85
C GLY A 537 10.84 1.44 10.37
N ALA A 538 10.28 0.62 11.27
CA ALA A 538 10.95 -0.58 11.78
C ALA A 538 11.17 -1.63 10.68
N LEU A 539 10.25 -1.77 9.73
CA LEU A 539 10.40 -2.70 8.60
C LEU A 539 11.53 -2.31 7.63
N LEU A 540 11.83 -1.01 7.52
CA LEU A 540 12.91 -0.46 6.69
C LEU A 540 14.20 -0.19 7.46
N SER A 541 14.17 -0.10 8.80
CA SER A 541 15.31 0.35 9.59
C SER A 541 16.47 -0.64 9.57
N ARG A 542 17.69 -0.12 9.31
CA ARG A 542 18.94 -0.86 9.39
C ARG A 542 19.31 -1.30 10.82
N ASN A 543 18.63 -0.80 11.86
CA ASN A 543 18.92 -1.14 13.25
C ASN A 543 18.57 -2.60 13.59
N GLU A 544 17.60 -3.21 12.91
CA GLU A 544 17.36 -4.65 12.98
C GLU A 544 18.53 -5.45 12.41
N VAL A 545 19.23 -4.93 11.41
CA VAL A 545 20.43 -5.51 10.82
C VAL A 545 21.57 -5.59 11.88
N LYS A 546 21.74 -4.56 12.70
CA LYS A 546 22.74 -4.60 13.80
C LYS A 546 22.38 -5.66 14.86
N ASN A 547 21.12 -5.86 15.14
CA ASN A 547 20.66 -6.89 16.07
C ASN A 547 20.71 -8.28 15.44
N GLU A 548 20.46 -8.42 14.14
CA GLU A 548 20.68 -9.67 13.41
C GLU A 548 22.16 -10.03 13.26
N ILE A 549 23.00 -9.06 12.94
CA ILE A 549 24.47 -9.28 12.92
C ILE A 549 24.97 -9.68 14.32
N LYS A 550 24.39 -9.15 15.40
CA LYS A 550 24.67 -9.63 16.77
C LYS A 550 24.11 -11.03 17.05
N SER A 551 22.95 -11.38 16.51
CA SER A 551 22.36 -12.72 16.64
C SER A 551 22.97 -13.73 15.66
N MET A 552 23.52 -13.24 14.53
CA MET A 552 24.33 -13.97 13.56
C MET A 552 25.82 -14.06 13.92
N ARG A 553 26.23 -13.69 15.14
CA ARG A 553 27.55 -14.05 15.63
C ARG A 553 27.68 -15.56 15.48
N MET A 554 28.45 -15.97 14.49
CA MET A 554 28.76 -17.38 14.27
C MET A 554 29.35 -17.90 15.58
N ARG A 555 28.64 -18.87 16.14
CA ARG A 555 29.21 -19.72 17.17
C ARG A 555 30.34 -20.50 16.52
N SER A 556 31.46 -20.58 17.17
CA SER A 556 32.55 -21.39 16.65
C SER A 556 32.07 -22.83 16.40
N ASN A 557 32.74 -23.57 15.52
CA ASN A 557 32.42 -24.98 15.30
C ASN A 557 32.40 -25.76 16.62
N GLU A 558 33.24 -25.40 17.58
CA GLU A 558 33.27 -25.97 18.93
C GLU A 558 32.02 -25.61 19.75
N GLU A 559 31.50 -24.39 19.65
CA GLU A 559 30.21 -24.00 20.28
C GLU A 559 29.02 -24.70 19.61
N LEU A 560 29.06 -24.92 18.30
CA LEU A 560 28.04 -25.66 17.56
C LEU A 560 28.09 -27.18 17.92
N GLU A 561 29.26 -27.76 18.08
CA GLU A 561 29.42 -29.13 18.53
C GLU A 561 29.03 -29.30 20.00
N ALA A 562 29.41 -28.34 20.86
CA ALA A 562 28.99 -28.31 22.25
C ALA A 562 27.47 -28.19 22.37
N MET A 563 26.80 -27.39 21.50
CA MET A 563 25.33 -27.31 21.44
C MET A 563 24.70 -28.57 20.86
N LYS A 564 25.30 -29.22 19.87
CA LYS A 564 24.84 -30.53 19.36
C LYS A 564 24.95 -31.59 20.46
N MET A 565 26.07 -31.62 21.17
CA MET A 565 26.27 -32.54 22.30
C MET A 565 25.30 -32.22 23.45
N ALA A 566 25.12 -30.96 23.81
CA ALA A 566 24.15 -30.55 24.81
C ALA A 566 22.71 -30.86 24.39
N LYS A 567 22.39 -30.82 23.08
CA LYS A 567 21.09 -31.16 22.53
C LYS A 567 20.86 -32.67 22.42
N MET A 568 21.93 -33.45 22.21
CA MET A 568 21.91 -34.91 22.26
C MET A 568 21.81 -35.42 23.72
N ASN A 569 22.46 -34.75 24.67
CA ASN A 569 22.40 -35.09 26.10
C ASN A 569 21.17 -34.47 26.81
N SER A 570 20.46 -33.55 26.18
CA SER A 570 19.16 -33.10 26.69
C SER A 570 18.16 -34.23 26.44
N GLN A 571 17.82 -34.97 27.49
CA GLN A 571 16.64 -35.82 27.48
C GLN A 571 15.44 -35.07 26.90
N PRO A 572 14.56 -35.75 26.15
CA PRO A 572 13.41 -35.11 25.55
C PRO A 572 12.69 -34.35 26.64
N ARG A 573 12.62 -32.99 26.50
CA ARG A 573 11.91 -32.12 27.44
C ARG A 573 10.56 -32.74 27.63
N ARG A 574 10.32 -33.37 28.80
CA ARG A 574 8.98 -33.79 29.20
C ARG A 574 8.08 -32.63 28.95
N ARG A 575 7.11 -32.74 28.05
CA ARG A 575 6.10 -31.70 27.84
C ARG A 575 5.41 -31.48 29.17
N GLY A 576 5.83 -30.44 29.92
CA GLY A 576 5.27 -30.15 31.23
C GLY A 576 3.76 -30.07 31.11
N LYS A 577 3.08 -30.83 31.99
CA LYS A 577 1.62 -30.73 32.09
C LYS A 577 1.27 -29.28 32.41
N TYR A 578 0.32 -28.72 31.70
CA TYR A 578 -0.18 -27.39 31.96
C TYR A 578 -1.71 -27.45 32.13
N LYS A 579 -2.23 -26.52 32.90
CA LYS A 579 -3.66 -26.26 32.97
C LYS A 579 -3.96 -24.83 32.55
N TYR A 580 -5.13 -24.62 32.03
CA TYR A 580 -5.62 -23.29 31.79
C TYR A 580 -6.36 -22.80 33.05
N VAL A 581 -6.01 -21.63 33.51
CA VAL A 581 -6.67 -20.93 34.57
C VAL A 581 -7.31 -19.67 34.01
N TYR A 582 -8.56 -19.43 34.34
CA TYR A 582 -9.20 -18.17 34.01
C TYR A 582 -8.97 -17.21 35.17
N LYS A 583 -8.41 -16.05 34.84
CA LYS A 583 -8.20 -14.95 35.80
C LYS A 583 -9.05 -13.76 35.37
N GLU A 584 -9.64 -13.10 36.31
CA GLU A 584 -10.25 -11.81 36.12
C GLU A 584 -9.16 -10.77 35.89
N GLN A 585 -9.32 -10.01 34.83
CA GLN A 585 -8.42 -8.88 34.49
C GLN A 585 -9.31 -7.69 34.16
N THR A 586 -9.09 -6.58 34.83
CA THR A 586 -9.71 -5.29 34.46
C THR A 586 -8.95 -4.72 33.26
N VAL A 587 -9.68 -4.42 32.20
CA VAL A 587 -9.17 -3.80 30.99
C VAL A 587 -9.95 -2.53 30.69
N ASP A 588 -9.28 -1.48 30.31
CA ASP A 588 -9.94 -0.28 29.77
C ASP A 588 -10.31 -0.56 28.31
N ASP A 589 -11.62 -0.71 28.05
CA ASP A 589 -12.16 -0.97 26.71
C ASP A 589 -12.45 0.34 25.95
N ASN A 590 -11.61 1.34 26.12
CA ASN A 590 -11.70 2.61 25.39
C ASN A 590 -11.26 2.39 23.94
N PRO A 591 -12.21 2.35 22.96
CA PRO A 591 -11.91 1.96 21.60
C PRO A 591 -11.04 3.01 20.92
N ARG A 592 -9.93 2.57 20.34
CA ARG A 592 -9.08 3.36 19.49
C ARG A 592 -8.62 2.53 18.30
N TYR A 593 -8.76 3.07 17.10
CA TYR A 593 -8.44 2.36 15.87
C TYR A 593 -7.34 3.06 15.09
N SER A 594 -6.35 2.28 14.68
CA SER A 594 -5.31 2.73 13.74
C SER A 594 -5.84 2.68 12.31
N SER A 595 -5.17 3.37 11.40
CA SER A 595 -5.48 3.30 9.97
C SER A 595 -5.41 1.87 9.45
N SER A 596 -6.47 1.44 8.77
CA SER A 596 -6.56 0.10 8.19
C SER A 596 -5.59 -0.10 7.02
N PHE A 597 -5.17 0.96 6.36
CA PHE A 597 -4.17 0.92 5.29
C PHE A 597 -2.77 0.54 5.78
N ARG A 598 -2.49 0.71 7.08
CA ARG A 598 -1.22 0.32 7.71
C ARG A 598 -1.26 -1.05 8.38
N MET A 599 -2.37 -1.77 8.29
CA MET A 599 -2.48 -3.12 8.84
C MET A 599 -1.76 -4.15 7.98
N ALA A 600 -1.53 -5.34 8.57
CA ALA A 600 -1.04 -6.49 7.83
C ALA A 600 -1.99 -6.81 6.66
N THR A 601 -1.45 -6.97 5.47
CA THR A 601 -2.23 -7.12 4.24
C THR A 601 -1.74 -8.33 3.41
N PRO A 602 -2.64 -9.16 2.87
CA PRO A 602 -4.08 -9.15 3.11
C PRO A 602 -4.43 -9.48 4.58
N ALA A 603 -5.51 -8.92 5.05
CA ALA A 603 -6.03 -9.24 6.39
C ALA A 603 -6.51 -10.70 6.46
N ALA A 604 -6.73 -11.21 7.67
CA ALA A 604 -7.26 -12.55 7.87
C ALA A 604 -8.63 -12.75 7.19
N PRO A 605 -8.99 -13.97 6.74
CA PRO A 605 -10.21 -14.19 5.94
C PRO A 605 -11.51 -13.69 6.59
N ASP A 606 -11.57 -13.73 7.92
CA ASP A 606 -12.75 -13.29 8.66
C ASP A 606 -12.71 -11.82 9.10
N HIS A 607 -11.61 -11.13 8.84
CA HIS A 607 -11.48 -9.73 9.21
C HIS A 607 -12.37 -8.83 8.35
N PHE A 608 -12.79 -7.67 8.92
CA PHE A 608 -13.63 -6.67 8.25
C PHE A 608 -13.18 -6.37 6.82
N LEU A 609 -11.89 -6.09 6.61
CA LEU A 609 -11.35 -5.73 5.29
C LEU A 609 -11.57 -6.83 4.25
N ARG A 610 -11.36 -8.11 4.62
CA ARG A 610 -11.58 -9.26 3.72
C ARG A 610 -13.05 -9.45 3.39
N ILE A 611 -13.92 -9.29 4.37
CA ILE A 611 -15.38 -9.37 4.19
C ILE A 611 -15.85 -8.25 3.27
N PHE A 612 -15.26 -7.06 3.37
CA PHE A 612 -15.59 -5.92 2.50
C PHE A 612 -14.77 -5.86 1.20
N GLY A 613 -14.20 -6.99 0.79
CA GLY A 613 -13.71 -7.19 -0.57
C GLY A 613 -12.22 -7.01 -0.79
N GLN A 614 -11.39 -6.89 0.28
CA GLN A 614 -9.93 -6.90 0.10
C GLN A 614 -9.50 -8.22 -0.52
N PRO A 615 -8.69 -8.23 -1.62
CA PRO A 615 -8.27 -9.46 -2.30
C PRO A 615 -7.30 -10.28 -1.46
N GLY A 616 -7.22 -11.59 -1.73
CA GLY A 616 -6.25 -12.51 -1.13
C GLY A 616 -4.85 -12.30 -1.63
N ARG A 617 -4.72 -11.83 -2.85
CA ARG A 617 -3.47 -11.63 -3.58
C ARG A 617 -2.65 -12.91 -3.76
N ASP A 618 -3.30 -14.07 -3.61
CA ASP A 618 -2.66 -15.36 -3.78
C ASP A 618 -2.51 -15.76 -5.24
N ARG A 619 -3.40 -15.26 -6.10
CA ARG A 619 -3.44 -15.54 -7.53
C ARG A 619 -3.30 -14.27 -8.36
N LEU A 620 -2.81 -14.43 -9.57
CA LEU A 620 -2.90 -13.38 -10.59
C LEU A 620 -4.38 -13.12 -10.91
N GLY A 621 -4.76 -11.84 -11.04
CA GLY A 621 -6.14 -11.47 -11.30
C GLY A 621 -7.07 -11.49 -10.08
N ASP A 622 -6.55 -11.62 -8.85
CA ASP A 622 -7.34 -11.40 -7.65
C ASP A 622 -7.71 -9.92 -7.54
N PHE A 623 -8.96 -9.59 -7.85
CA PHE A 623 -9.50 -8.25 -7.72
C PHE A 623 -10.30 -8.06 -6.43
N ARG A 624 -10.55 -6.79 -6.10
CA ARG A 624 -11.46 -6.43 -5.02
C ARG A 624 -12.87 -6.89 -5.34
N ASN A 625 -13.51 -7.59 -4.39
CA ASN A 625 -14.90 -8.01 -4.56
C ASN A 625 -15.84 -6.87 -4.16
N SER A 626 -16.63 -6.38 -5.12
CA SER A 626 -17.65 -5.34 -4.90
C SER A 626 -19.05 -5.90 -4.61
N GLU A 627 -19.25 -7.21 -4.65
CA GLU A 627 -20.57 -7.83 -4.42
C GLU A 627 -21.03 -7.65 -2.97
N ALA A 628 -22.32 -7.41 -2.81
CA ALA A 628 -22.95 -7.32 -1.52
C ALA A 628 -23.17 -8.73 -0.91
N SER A 629 -22.94 -8.86 0.40
CA SER A 629 -23.20 -10.11 1.11
C SER A 629 -23.98 -9.89 2.41
N MET A 630 -24.73 -10.89 2.84
CA MET A 630 -25.42 -10.89 4.13
C MET A 630 -24.42 -10.67 5.28
N ARG A 631 -23.21 -11.24 5.14
CA ARG A 631 -22.15 -11.12 6.16
C ARG A 631 -21.68 -9.67 6.33
N GLN A 632 -21.59 -8.90 5.25
CA GLN A 632 -21.28 -7.47 5.29
C GLN A 632 -22.39 -6.70 6.02
N ALA A 633 -23.66 -6.99 5.70
CA ALA A 633 -24.80 -6.35 6.35
C ALA A 633 -24.82 -6.62 7.87
N LEU A 634 -24.66 -7.88 8.28
CA LEU A 634 -24.62 -8.27 9.68
C LEU A 634 -23.44 -7.65 10.43
N MET A 635 -22.30 -7.53 9.79
CA MET A 635 -21.11 -6.89 10.37
C MET A 635 -21.32 -5.38 10.58
N MET A 636 -21.97 -4.69 9.65
CA MET A 636 -22.32 -3.27 9.81
C MET A 636 -23.38 -3.06 10.90
N LEU A 637 -24.37 -3.94 11.00
CA LEU A 637 -25.45 -3.82 11.97
C LEU A 637 -25.00 -4.12 13.42
N ASN A 638 -24.13 -5.13 13.59
CA ASN A 638 -23.79 -5.68 14.91
C ASN A 638 -22.28 -5.59 15.25
N GLY A 639 -21.43 -5.10 14.34
CA GLY A 639 -19.99 -5.01 14.54
C GLY A 639 -19.61 -4.02 15.62
N LYS A 640 -18.54 -4.33 16.37
CA LYS A 640 -18.02 -3.46 17.44
C LYS A 640 -17.62 -2.09 16.89
N LEU A 641 -16.97 -2.04 15.73
CA LEU A 641 -16.53 -0.80 15.08
C LEU A 641 -17.70 0.16 14.84
N THR A 642 -18.79 -0.33 14.22
CA THR A 642 -19.98 0.47 13.94
C THR A 642 -20.70 0.89 15.21
N HIS A 643 -20.81 -0.04 16.18
CA HIS A 643 -21.45 0.24 17.47
C HIS A 643 -20.70 1.33 18.25
N GLU A 644 -19.38 1.21 18.37
CA GLU A 644 -18.57 2.22 19.07
C GLU A 644 -18.50 3.56 18.30
N ALA A 645 -18.56 3.53 16.97
CA ALA A 645 -18.64 4.75 16.17
C ALA A 645 -19.96 5.51 16.38
N ALA A 646 -21.05 4.79 16.57
CA ALA A 646 -22.36 5.38 16.82
C ALA A 646 -22.47 6.06 18.20
N ARG A 647 -21.91 5.46 19.24
CA ARG A 647 -21.96 6.01 20.62
C ARG A 647 -21.34 7.39 20.70
N VAL A 648 -21.84 8.24 21.58
CA VAL A 648 -21.28 9.56 21.88
C VAL A 648 -20.48 9.50 23.16
N GLY A 649 -19.18 9.80 23.10
CA GLY A 649 -18.32 9.85 24.27
C GLY A 649 -18.11 11.26 24.82
N PRO A 650 -17.76 11.37 26.11
CA PRO A 650 -17.55 12.67 26.76
C PRO A 650 -16.46 13.55 26.13
N ASN A 651 -15.49 12.96 25.46
CA ASN A 651 -14.39 13.71 24.83
C ASN A 651 -14.75 14.25 23.43
N GLU A 652 -15.95 13.94 22.92
CA GLU A 652 -16.41 14.46 21.63
C GLU A 652 -17.03 15.85 21.76
N SER A 653 -16.74 16.75 20.81
CA SER A 653 -17.32 18.11 20.79
C SER A 653 -18.87 18.12 20.76
N ILE A 654 -19.46 17.08 20.16
CA ILE A 654 -20.91 16.94 20.07
C ILE A 654 -21.56 16.65 21.46
N HIS A 655 -20.81 16.07 22.38
CA HIS A 655 -21.30 15.78 23.73
C HIS A 655 -21.74 17.06 24.45
N GLU A 656 -20.99 18.14 24.29
CA GLU A 656 -21.32 19.45 24.86
C GLU A 656 -22.64 20.01 24.29
N LEU A 657 -22.89 19.82 22.98
CA LEU A 657 -24.12 20.24 22.33
C LEU A 657 -25.34 19.44 22.81
N LEU A 658 -25.14 18.23 23.33
CA LEU A 658 -26.22 17.34 23.81
C LEU A 658 -26.44 17.44 25.31
N LYS A 659 -25.39 17.60 26.12
CA LYS A 659 -25.44 17.56 27.57
C LYS A 659 -24.85 18.78 28.27
N GLY A 660 -24.17 19.68 27.53
CA GLY A 660 -23.64 20.92 28.09
C GLY A 660 -24.71 21.88 28.61
N ILE A 661 -24.28 22.98 29.17
CA ILE A 661 -25.18 24.05 29.72
C ILE A 661 -25.98 24.69 28.59
N ASP A 662 -25.29 24.95 27.43
CA ASP A 662 -25.90 25.56 26.24
C ASP A 662 -26.22 24.47 25.20
N ARG A 663 -27.26 23.67 25.44
CA ARG A 663 -27.70 22.61 24.53
C ARG A 663 -28.15 23.19 23.19
N ASP A 664 -27.64 22.64 22.09
CA ASP A 664 -28.01 23.04 20.73
C ASP A 664 -28.22 21.77 19.87
N PHE A 665 -29.41 21.17 19.97
CA PHE A 665 -29.76 19.97 19.21
C PHE A 665 -29.77 20.18 17.70
N PRO A 666 -30.32 21.28 17.15
CA PRO A 666 -30.21 21.55 15.71
C PRO A 666 -28.77 21.56 15.20
N ARG A 667 -27.86 22.17 15.93
CA ARG A 667 -26.44 22.20 15.60
C ARG A 667 -25.80 20.80 15.73
N ALA A 668 -26.19 20.02 16.73
CA ALA A 668 -25.70 18.65 16.90
C ALA A 668 -26.12 17.75 15.72
N VAL A 669 -27.39 17.80 15.28
CA VAL A 669 -27.89 17.10 14.10
C VAL A 669 -27.12 17.55 12.86
N ARG A 670 -27.00 18.86 12.62
CA ARG A 670 -26.26 19.42 11.49
C ARG A 670 -24.79 18.94 11.45
N GLN A 671 -24.10 19.00 12.59
CA GLN A 671 -22.71 18.54 12.71
C GLN A 671 -22.58 17.04 12.39
N THR A 672 -23.54 16.23 12.81
CA THR A 672 -23.57 14.79 12.51
C THR A 672 -23.71 14.53 11.01
N TYR A 673 -24.61 15.22 10.32
CA TYR A 673 -24.75 15.10 8.86
C TYR A 673 -23.49 15.53 8.11
N LEU A 674 -22.88 16.64 8.52
CA LEU A 674 -21.61 17.10 7.94
C LEU A 674 -20.48 16.08 8.16
N SER A 675 -20.35 15.49 9.35
CA SER A 675 -19.27 14.56 9.66
C SER A 675 -19.46 13.18 9.00
N LEU A 676 -20.68 12.68 8.81
CA LEU A 676 -20.95 11.37 8.24
C LEU A 676 -21.16 11.44 6.72
N PHE A 677 -21.98 12.38 6.24
CA PHE A 677 -22.37 12.47 4.84
C PHE A 677 -21.68 13.60 4.07
N THR A 678 -20.98 14.49 4.79
CA THR A 678 -20.33 15.66 4.19
C THR A 678 -21.33 16.52 3.41
N ARG A 679 -22.54 16.68 3.94
CA ARG A 679 -23.59 17.58 3.42
C ARG A 679 -24.46 18.12 4.52
N GLU A 680 -25.21 19.17 4.24
CA GLU A 680 -26.24 19.67 5.14
C GLU A 680 -27.44 18.70 5.20
N PRO A 681 -28.12 18.58 6.36
CA PRO A 681 -29.39 17.85 6.45
C PRO A 681 -30.51 18.61 5.73
N SER A 682 -31.45 17.88 5.15
CA SER A 682 -32.69 18.46 4.68
C SER A 682 -33.60 18.87 5.86
N LYS A 683 -34.65 19.65 5.59
CA LYS A 683 -35.63 20.04 6.61
C LYS A 683 -36.30 18.82 7.28
N GLN A 684 -36.58 17.79 6.50
CA GLN A 684 -37.18 16.55 6.99
C GLN A 684 -36.21 15.76 7.87
N GLU A 685 -34.96 15.58 7.43
CA GLU A 685 -33.90 14.92 8.20
C GLU A 685 -33.59 15.66 9.51
N THR A 686 -33.59 16.99 9.49
CA THR A 686 -33.44 17.79 10.70
C THR A 686 -34.57 17.52 11.70
N LYS A 687 -35.84 17.50 11.23
CA LYS A 687 -36.99 17.20 12.07
C LYS A 687 -36.94 15.79 12.66
N GLU A 688 -36.60 14.80 11.86
CA GLU A 688 -36.44 13.39 12.30
C GLU A 688 -35.31 13.26 13.33
N GLY A 689 -34.15 13.88 13.05
CA GLY A 689 -33.03 13.92 13.99
C GLY A 689 -33.39 14.55 15.33
N LEU A 690 -34.10 15.66 15.34
CA LEU A 690 -34.55 16.33 16.57
C LEU A 690 -35.50 15.45 17.35
N SER A 691 -36.44 14.74 16.71
CA SER A 691 -37.41 13.86 17.39
C SER A 691 -36.72 12.67 18.11
N LEU A 692 -35.57 12.19 17.59
CA LEU A 692 -34.79 11.17 18.27
C LEU A 692 -34.08 11.70 19.52
N LEU A 693 -33.70 12.98 19.53
CA LEU A 693 -33.01 13.59 20.67
C LEU A 693 -33.94 13.98 21.82
N ASP A 694 -35.21 14.16 21.55
CA ASP A 694 -36.22 14.62 22.57
C ASP A 694 -36.36 13.59 23.71
N ALA A 695 -36.31 12.30 23.43
CA ALA A 695 -36.46 11.23 24.42
C ALA A 695 -35.18 11.03 25.25
N SER A 696 -34.04 10.90 24.61
CA SER A 696 -32.72 10.74 25.23
C SER A 696 -31.64 11.30 24.30
N PRO A 697 -31.04 12.44 24.60
CA PRO A 697 -30.12 13.10 23.68
C PRO A 697 -28.91 12.25 23.25
N LEU A 698 -28.27 11.49 24.16
CA LEU A 698 -27.12 10.67 23.85
C LEU A 698 -27.47 9.39 23.10
N GLU A 699 -28.54 8.72 23.51
CA GLU A 699 -29.01 7.48 22.86
C GLU A 699 -29.61 7.80 21.50
N GLY A 700 -30.48 8.83 21.40
CA GLY A 700 -31.06 9.27 20.14
C GLY A 700 -29.99 9.69 19.12
N MET A 701 -28.90 10.32 19.59
CA MET A 701 -27.76 10.64 18.70
C MET A 701 -27.01 9.37 18.30
N ALA A 702 -26.86 8.39 19.18
CA ALA A 702 -26.25 7.11 18.83
C ALA A 702 -27.11 6.34 17.81
N ASP A 703 -28.43 6.34 17.97
CA ASP A 703 -29.35 5.72 17.01
C ASP A 703 -29.31 6.40 15.64
N LEU A 704 -29.30 7.74 15.62
CA LEU A 704 -29.16 8.52 14.38
C LEU A 704 -27.84 8.16 13.66
N ARG A 705 -26.70 8.20 14.37
CA ARG A 705 -25.40 7.84 13.82
C ARG A 705 -25.38 6.39 13.32
N TRP A 706 -25.94 5.46 14.09
CA TRP A 706 -26.02 4.04 13.71
C TRP A 706 -26.82 3.85 12.42
N ALA A 707 -27.97 4.49 12.30
CA ALA A 707 -28.78 4.46 11.08
C ALA A 707 -28.03 5.04 9.88
N MET A 708 -27.35 6.19 10.06
CA MET A 708 -26.57 6.82 9.01
C MET A 708 -25.38 5.95 8.56
N LEU A 709 -24.61 5.34 9.49
CA LEU A 709 -23.50 4.43 9.17
C LEU A 709 -23.95 3.20 8.38
N ASN A 710 -25.18 2.72 8.63
CA ASN A 710 -25.77 1.59 7.91
C ASN A 710 -26.41 1.96 6.57
N SER A 711 -26.58 3.25 6.27
CA SER A 711 -27.17 3.71 5.03
C SER A 711 -26.29 3.43 3.80
N HIS A 712 -26.90 3.43 2.60
CA HIS A 712 -26.16 3.36 1.34
C HIS A 712 -25.32 4.63 1.12
N GLU A 713 -25.86 5.79 1.49
CA GLU A 713 -25.17 7.07 1.32
C GLU A 713 -23.81 7.11 2.02
N PHE A 714 -23.70 6.49 3.20
CA PHE A 714 -22.42 6.42 3.90
C PHE A 714 -21.41 5.51 3.18
N LYS A 715 -21.86 4.35 2.69
CA LYS A 715 -21.00 3.29 2.13
C LYS A 715 -20.53 3.54 0.70
N PHE A 716 -21.18 4.46 -0.02
CA PHE A 716 -20.91 4.73 -1.43
C PHE A 716 -20.36 6.14 -1.66
N ILE A 717 -19.62 6.28 -2.74
CA ILE A 717 -19.07 7.53 -3.25
C ILE A 717 -19.92 7.95 -4.44
N PRO A 718 -20.30 9.25 -4.56
CA PRO A 718 -21.09 9.76 -5.67
C PRO A 718 -20.36 9.69 -7.01
#